data_7b9802befcdb7ae734d0146872a1a2bc
#
_entry.id   7b9802befcdb7ae734d0146872a1a2bc
#
_cell.length_a   1.000
_cell.length_b   1.000
_cell.length_c   1.000
_cell.angle_alpha   90.00
_cell.angle_beta   90.00
_cell.angle_gamma   90.00
#
_symmetry.space_group_name_H-M   'P 1'
#
loop_
_entity.id
_entity.type
_entity.pdbx_description
1 polymer ?
#
loop_
_entity_poly.entity_id
_entity_poly.type
_entity_poly.pdbx_seq_one_letter_code
_entity_poly.pdbx_strand_id
1 'polypeptide(L)'
;MFKLVSKYKPSGDQPEAIKELVDGINNHEKYQVLLGATGTGKTFTIANVIAKVNKPTLVLAHNKTLAGQLYSELKELFPENRVEYFVSYYDYYQPEAYVPSSDTFIEKDASINDEIDELRHSATSALISRDDVIVVASVSCIYGLGEKEEYENKTLSLKVGDIIDRDQILEKLVEMLYERNNMDLVRGTFRTKGDTIEVVPAYSRTTAYRIDLFGDEVEKLIEFDTTTGAVISQKQTITIFAASHFVTSEDKLKLAVKNIKEELRERLAYFKKNNKLLELQRLEQRTNYDIEMMEETGFCKGIENYSRHLAFRKEGETPTTLLDFFPDDYLMVIDESHVTLPQVRAMYNGDRMRKSVLVEYGFRLPSALDNRPLKFDEFEKKINEVIYVSATPGDYELEKVHNKVAEQIIRPTGLLDPTIEVKPSQNQIDDLIEQIQNRIEKNERTLVTTLTIRMSEELTNYLKGANIKVVFLHNEIKTLERMEIVRDLRLGKYDVVVGVNLLREGIDIPEVSLIAILDADKQGFLRSERSLIQTIGRAARNSSGHVIMYADTISDAMEKAIKETERRRTIQIAYNKEHNITPTTIKKEIRDVIKNTDTSKNKEISKAYNKKDKQKMMEKIEKEMMEAAKELDFERATELRDILFEMKME
;
A
#
# COMPACT_ATOMS: atom_id res chain seq x y z
N MET A 1 -24.38 -4.05 -10.66
CA MET A 1 -24.80 -4.84 -9.47
C MET A 1 -23.68 -5.79 -9.08
N PHE A 2 -23.33 -5.85 -7.79
CA PHE A 2 -22.30 -6.76 -7.30
C PHE A 2 -22.79 -8.20 -7.22
N LYS A 3 -21.96 -9.13 -7.73
CA LYS A 3 -22.26 -10.57 -7.75
C LYS A 3 -21.19 -11.33 -6.97
N LEU A 4 -21.53 -11.68 -5.73
CA LEU A 4 -20.65 -12.46 -4.86
C LEU A 4 -20.60 -13.91 -5.33
N VAL A 5 -19.40 -14.44 -5.58
CA VAL A 5 -19.15 -15.83 -5.93
C VAL A 5 -18.34 -16.49 -4.82
N SER A 6 -18.91 -17.47 -4.13
CA SER A 6 -18.21 -18.19 -3.07
C SER A 6 -18.74 -19.61 -2.92
N LYS A 7 -17.84 -20.52 -2.56
CA LYS A 7 -18.18 -21.90 -2.16
C LYS A 7 -18.72 -21.97 -0.71
N TYR A 8 -18.46 -20.90 0.07
CA TYR A 8 -18.84 -20.82 1.47
C TYR A 8 -20.13 -20.02 1.64
N LYS A 9 -20.87 -20.36 2.69
CA LYS A 9 -22.02 -19.58 3.15
C LYS A 9 -21.68 -18.93 4.49
N PRO A 10 -22.29 -17.77 4.81
CA PRO A 10 -22.13 -17.17 6.13
C PRO A 10 -22.50 -18.15 7.24
N SER A 11 -21.63 -18.24 8.26
CA SER A 11 -21.79 -19.18 9.38
C SER A 11 -21.36 -18.53 10.70
N GLY A 12 -21.65 -19.17 11.81
CA GLY A 12 -21.40 -18.57 13.12
C GLY A 12 -22.29 -17.35 13.36
N ASP A 13 -21.68 -16.29 13.82
CA ASP A 13 -22.30 -14.97 14.01
C ASP A 13 -22.25 -14.05 12.76
N GLN A 14 -21.64 -14.52 11.65
CA GLN A 14 -21.58 -13.76 10.39
C GLN A 14 -22.97 -13.36 9.87
N PRO A 15 -24.02 -14.25 9.83
CA PRO A 15 -25.34 -13.86 9.32
C PRO A 15 -25.96 -12.70 10.08
N GLU A 16 -25.80 -12.67 11.41
CA GLU A 16 -26.32 -11.60 12.27
C GLU A 16 -25.53 -10.30 12.06
N ALA A 17 -24.21 -10.36 12.06
CA ALA A 17 -23.34 -9.22 11.78
C ALA A 17 -23.62 -8.61 10.40
N ILE A 18 -23.78 -9.45 9.35
CA ILE A 18 -24.13 -8.99 8.01
C ILE A 18 -25.47 -8.26 8.02
N LYS A 19 -26.47 -8.84 8.70
CA LYS A 19 -27.81 -8.24 8.79
C LYS A 19 -27.76 -6.89 9.50
N GLU A 20 -27.10 -6.82 10.63
CA GLU A 20 -26.98 -5.59 11.43
C GLU A 20 -26.29 -4.47 10.63
N LEU A 21 -25.17 -4.78 9.95
CA LEU A 21 -24.46 -3.82 9.11
C LEU A 21 -25.27 -3.35 7.90
N VAL A 22 -25.97 -4.26 7.23
CA VAL A 22 -26.84 -3.91 6.09
C VAL A 22 -28.03 -3.07 6.54
N ASP A 23 -28.67 -3.42 7.65
CA ASP A 23 -29.79 -2.66 8.21
C ASP A 23 -29.33 -1.25 8.60
N GLY A 24 -28.14 -1.11 9.19
CA GLY A 24 -27.54 0.19 9.52
C GLY A 24 -27.30 1.06 8.28
N ILE A 25 -26.75 0.50 7.19
CA ILE A 25 -26.55 1.22 5.92
C ILE A 25 -27.90 1.63 5.33
N ASN A 26 -28.89 0.74 5.31
CA ASN A 26 -30.21 1.04 4.79
C ASN A 26 -30.94 2.12 5.62
N ASN A 27 -30.61 2.26 6.90
CA ASN A 27 -31.08 3.31 7.80
C ASN A 27 -30.21 4.57 7.77
N HIS A 28 -29.23 4.66 6.88
CA HIS A 28 -28.29 5.77 6.75
C HIS A 28 -27.48 6.04 8.02
N GLU A 29 -27.16 5.00 8.80
CA GLU A 29 -26.22 5.12 9.92
C GLU A 29 -24.81 5.40 9.36
N LYS A 30 -24.33 6.63 9.58
CA LYS A 30 -23.04 7.06 9.02
C LYS A 30 -21.85 6.23 9.51
N TYR A 31 -21.87 5.78 10.75
CA TYR A 31 -20.77 5.09 11.40
C TYR A 31 -21.22 3.74 11.94
N GLN A 32 -20.49 2.68 11.61
CA GLN A 32 -20.71 1.34 12.14
C GLN A 32 -19.39 0.68 12.49
N VAL A 33 -19.37 -0.24 13.42
CA VAL A 33 -18.20 -1.01 13.83
C VAL A 33 -18.47 -2.50 13.71
N LEU A 34 -17.61 -3.20 12.98
CA LEU A 34 -17.51 -4.66 13.01
C LEU A 34 -16.36 -5.05 13.95
N LEU A 35 -16.70 -5.49 15.16
CA LEU A 35 -15.76 -6.07 16.10
C LEU A 35 -15.58 -7.54 15.76
N GLY A 36 -14.54 -7.85 14.99
CA GLY A 36 -14.30 -9.21 14.51
C GLY A 36 -13.01 -9.80 15.05
N ALA A 37 -13.09 -10.90 15.82
CA ALA A 37 -11.90 -11.61 16.28
C ALA A 37 -11.04 -12.09 15.10
N THR A 38 -9.76 -12.36 15.35
CA THR A 38 -8.86 -12.83 14.30
C THR A 38 -9.31 -14.20 13.76
N GLY A 39 -9.39 -14.34 12.44
CA GLY A 39 -9.75 -15.61 11.79
C GLY A 39 -11.25 -15.91 11.71
N THR A 40 -12.13 -14.93 12.03
CA THR A 40 -13.58 -15.09 11.92
C THR A 40 -14.14 -14.88 10.51
N GLY A 41 -13.30 -14.46 9.55
CA GLY A 41 -13.74 -14.22 8.15
C GLY A 41 -14.33 -12.84 7.93
N LYS A 42 -13.79 -11.80 8.58
CA LYS A 42 -14.24 -10.40 8.43
C LYS A 42 -14.36 -9.95 6.97
N THR A 43 -13.35 -10.27 6.12
CA THR A 43 -13.38 -9.94 4.68
C THR A 43 -14.61 -10.54 3.98
N PHE A 44 -14.95 -11.80 4.32
CA PHE A 44 -16.12 -12.46 3.75
C PHE A 44 -17.44 -11.83 4.21
N THR A 45 -17.52 -11.41 5.48
CA THR A 45 -18.66 -10.65 6.02
C THR A 45 -18.83 -9.33 5.26
N ILE A 46 -17.76 -8.55 5.10
CA ILE A 46 -17.78 -7.29 4.34
C ILE A 46 -18.16 -7.52 2.86
N ALA A 47 -17.64 -8.56 2.23
CA ALA A 47 -18.03 -8.91 0.86
C ALA A 47 -19.54 -9.19 0.74
N ASN A 48 -20.14 -9.89 1.71
CA ASN A 48 -21.59 -10.12 1.76
C ASN A 48 -22.38 -8.81 1.98
N VAL A 49 -21.87 -7.89 2.79
CA VAL A 49 -22.47 -6.55 2.96
C VAL A 49 -22.43 -5.80 1.63
N ILE A 50 -21.27 -5.69 0.97
CA ILE A 50 -21.11 -5.02 -0.32
C ILE A 50 -22.10 -5.57 -1.35
N ALA A 51 -22.20 -6.89 -1.47
CA ALA A 51 -23.11 -7.54 -2.41
C ALA A 51 -24.58 -7.18 -2.15
N LYS A 52 -24.98 -7.01 -0.88
CA LYS A 52 -26.36 -6.69 -0.50
C LYS A 52 -26.70 -5.23 -0.65
N VAL A 53 -25.78 -4.32 -0.27
CA VAL A 53 -26.03 -2.87 -0.34
C VAL A 53 -25.81 -2.30 -1.74
N ASN A 54 -25.01 -2.97 -2.55
CA ASN A 54 -24.78 -2.66 -3.97
C ASN A 54 -24.27 -1.22 -4.21
N LYS A 55 -23.35 -0.72 -3.36
CA LYS A 55 -22.73 0.60 -3.48
C LYS A 55 -21.28 0.47 -3.92
N PRO A 56 -20.75 1.39 -4.75
CA PRO A 56 -19.30 1.52 -4.94
C PRO A 56 -18.60 1.56 -3.59
N THR A 57 -17.50 0.83 -3.46
CA THR A 57 -16.89 0.63 -2.14
C THR A 57 -15.40 0.95 -2.15
N LEU A 58 -14.96 1.76 -1.18
CA LEU A 58 -13.55 1.96 -0.85
C LEU A 58 -13.18 1.11 0.37
N VAL A 59 -12.21 0.21 0.22
CA VAL A 59 -11.63 -0.56 1.31
C VAL A 59 -10.25 0.01 1.64
N LEU A 60 -10.11 0.64 2.79
CA LEU A 60 -8.88 1.31 3.22
C LEU A 60 -8.09 0.43 4.18
N ALA A 61 -6.83 0.17 3.86
CA ALA A 61 -5.88 -0.58 4.67
C ALA A 61 -4.64 0.27 5.03
N HIS A 62 -4.03 0.01 6.17
CA HIS A 62 -2.91 0.82 6.67
C HIS A 62 -1.57 0.55 5.95
N ASN A 63 -1.41 -0.55 5.22
CA ASN A 63 -0.19 -0.85 4.47
C ASN A 63 -0.45 -1.59 3.15
N LYS A 64 0.57 -1.62 2.26
CA LYS A 64 0.49 -2.27 0.94
C LYS A 64 0.23 -3.77 1.01
N THR A 65 0.83 -4.47 1.98
CA THR A 65 0.72 -5.93 2.12
C THR A 65 -0.70 -6.36 2.45
N LEU A 66 -1.32 -5.70 3.42
CA LEU A 66 -2.72 -5.94 3.79
C LEU A 66 -3.66 -5.55 2.66
N ALA A 67 -3.42 -4.40 2.02
CA ALA A 67 -4.21 -3.98 0.86
C ALA A 67 -4.12 -5.01 -0.29
N GLY A 68 -2.92 -5.55 -0.58
CA GLY A 68 -2.73 -6.60 -1.59
C GLY A 68 -3.46 -7.90 -1.25
N GLN A 69 -3.46 -8.30 0.02
CA GLN A 69 -4.22 -9.47 0.48
C GLN A 69 -5.73 -9.26 0.30
N LEU A 70 -6.27 -8.14 0.77
CA LEU A 70 -7.69 -7.80 0.63
C LEU A 70 -8.12 -7.69 -0.84
N TYR A 71 -7.27 -7.09 -1.68
CA TYR A 71 -7.50 -7.02 -3.12
C TYR A 71 -7.63 -8.40 -3.75
N SER A 72 -6.71 -9.32 -3.43
CA SER A 72 -6.75 -10.69 -3.96
C SER A 72 -7.99 -11.45 -3.48
N GLU A 73 -8.33 -11.35 -2.18
CA GLU A 73 -9.50 -11.99 -1.61
C GLU A 73 -10.81 -11.45 -2.22
N LEU A 74 -10.94 -10.13 -2.35
CA LEU A 74 -12.13 -9.51 -2.94
C LEU A 74 -12.24 -9.79 -4.44
N LYS A 75 -11.13 -9.86 -5.18
CA LYS A 75 -11.13 -10.22 -6.60
C LYS A 75 -11.58 -11.66 -6.84
N GLU A 76 -11.23 -12.60 -5.95
CA GLU A 76 -11.72 -13.97 -5.99
C GLU A 76 -13.23 -14.03 -5.67
N LEU A 77 -13.72 -13.17 -4.76
CA LEU A 77 -15.14 -13.12 -4.36
C LEU A 77 -16.03 -12.37 -5.35
N PHE A 78 -15.48 -11.45 -6.14
CA PHE A 78 -16.20 -10.64 -7.14
C PHE A 78 -15.56 -10.74 -8.55
N PRO A 79 -15.49 -11.95 -9.15
CA PRO A 79 -14.79 -12.14 -10.43
C PRO A 79 -15.46 -11.46 -11.62
N GLU A 80 -16.76 -11.13 -11.55
CA GLU A 80 -17.52 -10.46 -12.60
C GLU A 80 -17.59 -8.95 -12.41
N ASN A 81 -17.19 -8.43 -11.24
CA ASN A 81 -17.18 -6.99 -10.94
C ASN A 81 -15.77 -6.39 -10.99
N ARG A 82 -15.70 -5.10 -10.92
CA ARG A 82 -14.41 -4.41 -11.00
C ARG A 82 -13.82 -4.24 -9.61
N VAL A 83 -12.78 -5.01 -9.31
CA VAL A 83 -11.99 -4.86 -8.08
C VAL A 83 -10.65 -4.27 -8.47
N GLU A 84 -10.32 -3.12 -7.89
CA GLU A 84 -9.17 -2.28 -8.23
C GLU A 84 -8.22 -2.11 -7.05
N TYR A 85 -6.96 -1.76 -7.35
CA TYR A 85 -5.90 -1.61 -6.36
C TYR A 85 -5.27 -0.23 -6.43
N PHE A 86 -5.28 0.51 -5.33
CA PHE A 86 -4.77 1.86 -5.28
C PHE A 86 -3.85 2.09 -4.09
N VAL A 87 -2.55 1.89 -4.31
CA VAL A 87 -1.53 2.10 -3.27
C VAL A 87 -0.44 3.06 -3.77
N SER A 88 0.54 3.39 -2.95
CA SER A 88 1.68 4.19 -3.40
C SER A 88 2.44 3.44 -4.51
N TYR A 89 2.66 4.09 -5.64
CA TYR A 89 3.35 3.51 -6.81
C TYR A 89 4.87 3.50 -6.69
N TYR A 90 5.43 3.94 -5.57
CA TYR A 90 6.87 3.87 -5.34
C TYR A 90 7.28 2.52 -4.75
N ASP A 91 8.25 1.84 -5.38
CA ASP A 91 8.93 0.68 -4.78
C ASP A 91 9.91 1.15 -3.72
N TYR A 92 10.62 2.23 -4.02
CA TYR A 92 11.47 2.97 -3.10
C TYR A 92 11.05 4.43 -3.13
N TYR A 93 10.97 5.07 -1.97
CA TYR A 93 10.63 6.48 -1.85
C TYR A 93 11.42 7.14 -0.74
N GLN A 94 12.36 7.98 -1.13
CA GLN A 94 13.02 8.92 -0.25
C GLN A 94 12.43 10.31 -0.53
N PRO A 95 11.64 10.88 0.38
CA PRO A 95 11.08 12.20 0.19
C PRO A 95 12.18 13.26 0.19
N GLU A 96 12.01 14.28 -0.64
CA GLU A 96 12.84 15.48 -0.58
C GLU A 96 12.79 16.08 0.83
N ALA A 97 13.95 16.35 1.42
CA ALA A 97 14.06 16.94 2.75
C ALA A 97 15.31 17.80 2.87
N TYR A 98 15.30 18.72 3.83
CA TYR A 98 16.47 19.51 4.17
C TYR A 98 16.69 19.48 5.68
N VAL A 99 17.92 19.24 6.09
CA VAL A 99 18.35 19.19 7.48
C VAL A 99 19.20 20.42 7.76
N PRO A 100 18.65 21.51 8.34
CA PRO A 100 19.36 22.77 8.54
C PRO A 100 20.61 22.66 9.42
N SER A 101 20.60 21.76 10.41
CA SER A 101 21.71 21.59 11.34
C SER A 101 23.00 21.06 10.70
N SER A 102 22.87 20.32 9.59
CA SER A 102 24.02 19.75 8.84
C SER A 102 24.16 20.34 7.44
N ASP A 103 23.33 21.33 7.06
CA ASP A 103 23.22 21.88 5.70
C ASP A 103 23.13 20.77 4.63
N THR A 104 22.33 19.74 4.94
CA THR A 104 22.22 18.56 4.07
C THR A 104 20.87 18.59 3.34
N PHE A 105 20.93 18.72 2.02
CA PHE A 105 19.76 18.53 1.17
C PHE A 105 19.68 17.06 0.73
N ILE A 106 18.55 16.44 1.00
CA ILE A 106 18.22 15.10 0.56
C ILE A 106 17.31 15.25 -0.66
N GLU A 107 17.84 14.92 -1.82
CA GLU A 107 17.06 14.95 -3.06
C GLU A 107 15.96 13.86 -3.02
N LYS A 108 14.83 14.15 -3.70
CA LYS A 108 13.79 13.14 -3.90
C LYS A 108 14.36 12.01 -4.76
N ASP A 109 14.49 10.83 -4.16
CA ASP A 109 14.84 9.61 -4.86
C ASP A 109 13.64 8.64 -4.81
N ALA A 110 13.21 8.18 -5.96
CA ALA A 110 12.03 7.33 -6.06
C ALA A 110 12.10 6.46 -7.31
N SER A 111 11.89 5.16 -7.14
CA SER A 111 11.61 4.26 -8.25
C SER A 111 10.11 4.04 -8.36
N ILE A 112 9.57 4.29 -9.55
CA ILE A 112 8.15 4.08 -9.85
C ILE A 112 7.96 2.62 -10.26
N ASN A 113 6.96 1.99 -9.68
CA ASN A 113 6.49 0.68 -10.10
C ASN A 113 5.40 0.86 -11.15
N ASP A 114 5.72 0.54 -12.40
CA ASP A 114 4.80 0.72 -13.53
C ASP A 114 3.53 -0.14 -13.40
N GLU A 115 3.60 -1.30 -12.73
CA GLU A 115 2.43 -2.16 -12.48
C GLU A 115 1.45 -1.50 -11.53
N ILE A 116 1.98 -0.92 -10.45
CA ILE A 116 1.14 -0.22 -9.48
C ILE A 116 0.58 1.07 -10.08
N ASP A 117 1.35 1.77 -10.92
CA ASP A 117 0.88 2.97 -11.60
C ASP A 117 -0.25 2.65 -12.59
N GLU A 118 -0.13 1.57 -13.38
CA GLU A 118 -1.19 1.03 -14.21
C GLU A 118 -2.47 0.76 -13.41
N LEU A 119 -2.35 0.07 -12.26
CA LEU A 119 -3.49 -0.25 -11.40
C LEU A 119 -4.15 1.01 -10.81
N ARG A 120 -3.39 2.07 -10.54
CA ARG A 120 -3.93 3.36 -10.10
C ARG A 120 -4.75 4.04 -11.19
N HIS A 121 -4.26 4.04 -12.43
CA HIS A 121 -5.02 4.53 -13.58
C HIS A 121 -6.26 3.67 -13.85
N SER A 122 -6.16 2.35 -13.67
CA SER A 122 -7.29 1.44 -13.76
C SER A 122 -8.38 1.79 -12.73
N ALA A 123 -7.98 2.06 -11.48
CA ALA A 123 -8.92 2.42 -10.42
C ALA A 123 -9.68 3.72 -10.71
N THR A 124 -8.99 4.78 -11.11
CA THR A 124 -9.62 6.07 -11.42
C THR A 124 -10.52 6.00 -12.66
N SER A 125 -10.09 5.32 -13.72
CA SER A 125 -10.91 5.13 -14.92
C SER A 125 -12.15 4.25 -14.64
N ALA A 126 -12.02 3.22 -13.80
CA ALA A 126 -13.14 2.37 -13.40
C ALA A 126 -14.19 3.16 -12.61
N LEU A 127 -13.77 4.00 -11.65
CA LEU A 127 -14.67 4.84 -10.85
C LEU A 127 -15.48 5.85 -11.68
N ILE A 128 -14.91 6.32 -12.80
CA ILE A 128 -15.60 7.24 -13.71
C ILE A 128 -16.58 6.48 -14.63
N SER A 129 -16.23 5.26 -15.03
CA SER A 129 -16.96 4.54 -16.10
C SER A 129 -17.95 3.49 -15.60
N ARG A 130 -17.93 3.12 -14.31
CA ARG A 130 -18.72 2.01 -13.75
C ARG A 130 -19.20 2.31 -12.33
N ASP A 131 -20.36 1.72 -11.98
CA ASP A 131 -20.95 1.80 -10.63
C ASP A 131 -20.65 0.58 -9.77
N ASP A 132 -20.10 -0.51 -10.34
CA ASP A 132 -19.85 -1.79 -9.66
C ASP A 132 -18.35 -1.95 -9.34
N VAL A 133 -17.77 -0.95 -8.68
CA VAL A 133 -16.33 -0.86 -8.41
C VAL A 133 -16.03 -1.00 -6.93
N ILE A 134 -15.08 -1.87 -6.60
CA ILE A 134 -14.45 -1.95 -5.29
C ILE A 134 -13.00 -1.51 -5.43
N VAL A 135 -12.58 -0.46 -4.73
CA VAL A 135 -11.17 -0.04 -4.71
C VAL A 135 -10.57 -0.40 -3.37
N VAL A 136 -9.54 -1.23 -3.39
CA VAL A 136 -8.73 -1.51 -2.20
C VAL A 136 -7.53 -0.57 -2.20
N ALA A 137 -7.44 0.30 -1.20
CA ALA A 137 -6.44 1.34 -1.14
C ALA A 137 -5.61 1.31 0.15
N SER A 138 -4.38 1.81 0.05
CA SER A 138 -3.62 2.22 1.24
C SER A 138 -3.90 3.69 1.57
N VAL A 139 -3.31 4.19 2.67
CA VAL A 139 -3.43 5.60 3.07
C VAL A 139 -2.98 6.59 1.97
N SER A 140 -2.32 6.11 0.90
CA SER A 140 -2.01 6.95 -0.27
C SER A 140 -3.24 7.54 -0.96
N CYS A 141 -4.43 7.00 -0.76
CA CYS A 141 -5.68 7.53 -1.32
C CYS A 141 -6.10 8.90 -0.80
N ILE A 142 -5.55 9.35 0.35
CA ILE A 142 -5.83 10.69 0.90
C ILE A 142 -4.87 11.76 0.39
N TYR A 143 -3.87 11.39 -0.43
CA TYR A 143 -2.97 12.35 -1.08
C TYR A 143 -3.59 12.96 -2.32
N GLY A 144 -3.16 14.20 -2.62
CA GLY A 144 -3.63 14.93 -3.80
C GLY A 144 -3.38 14.16 -5.10
N LEU A 145 -4.43 14.08 -5.90
CA LEU A 145 -4.41 13.68 -7.31
C LEU A 145 -4.67 14.92 -8.19
N GLY A 146 -4.67 14.74 -9.50
CA GLY A 146 -5.17 15.75 -10.42
C GLY A 146 -6.68 15.96 -10.26
N GLU A 147 -7.19 17.06 -10.84
CA GLU A 147 -8.60 17.40 -10.74
C GLU A 147 -9.46 16.38 -11.51
N LYS A 148 -10.51 15.85 -10.85
CA LYS A 148 -11.44 14.87 -11.43
C LYS A 148 -12.06 15.38 -12.73
N GLU A 149 -12.55 16.62 -12.73
CA GLU A 149 -13.19 17.22 -13.89
C GLU A 149 -12.24 17.34 -15.10
N GLU A 150 -10.96 17.70 -14.87
CA GLU A 150 -9.96 17.74 -15.92
C GLU A 150 -9.65 16.34 -16.46
N TYR A 151 -9.55 15.35 -15.59
CA TYR A 151 -9.33 13.97 -16.00
C TYR A 151 -10.52 13.39 -16.79
N GLU A 152 -11.76 13.73 -16.42
CA GLU A 152 -12.97 13.36 -17.15
C GLU A 152 -13.06 14.07 -18.50
N ASN A 153 -12.77 15.37 -18.56
CA ASN A 153 -12.83 16.18 -19.79
C ASN A 153 -11.73 15.80 -20.80
N LYS A 154 -10.58 15.34 -20.31
CA LYS A 154 -9.46 14.85 -21.13
C LYS A 154 -9.59 13.34 -21.41
N THR A 155 -10.75 12.93 -21.94
CA THR A 155 -11.00 11.58 -22.45
C THR A 155 -11.23 11.61 -23.95
N LEU A 156 -10.81 10.56 -24.64
CA LEU A 156 -11.13 10.31 -26.04
C LEU A 156 -12.19 9.20 -26.10
N SER A 157 -13.43 9.59 -26.37
CA SER A 157 -14.52 8.65 -26.60
C SER A 157 -14.83 8.60 -28.07
N LEU A 158 -14.82 7.39 -28.66
CA LEU A 158 -15.09 7.14 -30.07
C LEU A 158 -16.15 6.04 -30.21
N LYS A 159 -17.00 6.19 -31.21
CA LYS A 159 -18.02 5.22 -31.62
C LYS A 159 -17.85 4.89 -33.09
N VAL A 160 -18.14 3.67 -33.49
CA VAL A 160 -18.19 3.26 -34.89
C VAL A 160 -19.24 4.13 -35.65
N GLY A 161 -18.81 4.75 -36.73
CA GLY A 161 -19.61 5.70 -37.52
C GLY A 161 -19.43 7.17 -37.12
N ASP A 162 -18.61 7.49 -36.10
CA ASP A 162 -18.27 8.88 -35.80
C ASP A 162 -17.45 9.50 -36.94
N ILE A 163 -17.76 10.77 -37.25
CA ILE A 163 -16.99 11.56 -38.21
C ILE A 163 -16.00 12.43 -37.45
N ILE A 164 -14.74 12.10 -37.57
CA ILE A 164 -13.64 12.81 -36.90
C ILE A 164 -12.36 12.67 -37.70
N ASP A 165 -11.67 13.80 -37.92
CA ASP A 165 -10.40 13.82 -38.65
C ASP A 165 -9.32 13.07 -37.81
N ARG A 166 -8.49 12.30 -38.51
CA ARG A 166 -7.35 11.57 -37.94
C ARG A 166 -6.46 12.49 -37.08
N ASP A 167 -6.12 13.65 -37.59
CA ASP A 167 -5.20 14.57 -36.93
C ASP A 167 -5.81 15.14 -35.64
N GLN A 168 -7.13 15.33 -35.58
CA GLN A 168 -7.84 15.68 -34.33
C GLN A 168 -7.73 14.59 -33.27
N ILE A 169 -7.77 13.30 -33.65
CA ILE A 169 -7.54 12.20 -32.72
C ILE A 169 -6.12 12.25 -32.19
N LEU A 170 -5.13 12.49 -33.05
CA LEU A 170 -3.72 12.55 -32.68
C LEU A 170 -3.43 13.74 -31.76
N GLU A 171 -3.95 14.92 -32.08
CA GLU A 171 -3.85 16.11 -31.22
C GLU A 171 -4.44 15.85 -29.85
N LYS A 172 -5.61 15.22 -29.79
CA LYS A 172 -6.26 14.88 -28.52
C LYS A 172 -5.46 13.88 -27.70
N LEU A 173 -4.84 12.88 -28.32
CA LEU A 173 -3.95 11.93 -27.62
C LEU A 173 -2.72 12.64 -27.04
N VAL A 174 -2.11 13.58 -27.75
CA VAL A 174 -0.99 14.40 -27.25
C VAL A 174 -1.44 15.29 -26.10
N GLU A 175 -2.60 15.95 -26.21
CA GLU A 175 -3.18 16.73 -25.09
C GLU A 175 -3.47 15.89 -23.85
N MET A 176 -3.74 14.59 -24.03
CA MET A 176 -3.95 13.60 -22.98
C MET A 176 -2.64 13.02 -22.43
N LEU A 177 -1.48 13.58 -22.85
CA LEU A 177 -0.13 13.18 -22.46
C LEU A 177 0.27 11.76 -22.92
N TYR A 178 -0.29 11.29 -24.04
CA TYR A 178 0.21 10.09 -24.71
C TYR A 178 1.42 10.43 -25.59
N GLU A 179 2.44 9.59 -25.54
CA GLU A 179 3.63 9.74 -26.36
C GLU A 179 3.51 8.99 -27.68
N ARG A 180 3.97 9.61 -28.78
CA ARG A 180 4.04 8.93 -30.06
C ARG A 180 5.26 8.04 -30.13
N ASN A 181 5.06 6.73 -30.26
CA ASN A 181 6.13 5.76 -30.41
C ASN A 181 5.79 4.77 -31.53
N ASN A 182 6.44 4.92 -32.68
CA ASN A 182 6.19 4.04 -33.83
C ASN A 182 6.97 2.71 -33.76
N MET A 183 7.94 2.58 -32.85
CA MET A 183 8.77 1.39 -32.69
C MET A 183 8.13 0.40 -31.70
N ASP A 184 7.91 0.85 -30.47
CA ASP A 184 7.39 0.02 -29.39
C ASP A 184 6.00 0.49 -28.96
N LEU A 185 5.07 -0.45 -28.90
CA LEU A 185 3.72 -0.21 -28.42
C LEU A 185 3.64 -0.54 -26.93
N VAL A 186 3.95 0.45 -26.09
CA VAL A 186 3.97 0.35 -24.65
C VAL A 186 2.90 1.22 -24.01
N ARG A 187 2.62 1.01 -22.74
CA ARG A 187 1.62 1.77 -21.96
C ARG A 187 1.82 3.28 -22.09
N GLY A 188 0.74 4.02 -22.32
CA GLY A 188 0.77 5.48 -22.48
C GLY A 188 1.33 5.96 -23.83
N THR A 189 1.44 5.07 -24.83
CA THR A 189 1.90 5.43 -26.16
C THR A 189 0.85 5.17 -27.24
N PHE A 190 1.02 5.85 -28.37
CA PHE A 190 0.26 5.55 -29.58
C PHE A 190 1.19 5.51 -30.80
N ARG A 191 0.75 4.79 -31.82
CA ARG A 191 1.41 4.79 -33.15
C ARG A 191 0.40 4.89 -34.28
N THR A 192 0.87 5.29 -35.46
CA THR A 192 0.03 5.45 -36.65
C THR A 192 0.62 4.72 -37.84
N LYS A 193 -0.23 4.06 -38.62
CA LYS A 193 0.12 3.44 -39.89
C LYS A 193 -1.00 3.70 -40.91
N GLY A 194 -0.79 4.69 -41.76
CA GLY A 194 -1.86 5.15 -42.67
C GLY A 194 -3.07 5.67 -41.89
N ASP A 195 -4.23 5.10 -42.14
CA ASP A 195 -5.51 5.49 -41.55
C ASP A 195 -5.81 4.69 -40.27
N THR A 196 -4.84 3.91 -39.78
CA THR A 196 -4.96 3.14 -38.53
C THR A 196 -4.17 3.81 -37.42
N ILE A 197 -4.81 4.00 -36.28
CA ILE A 197 -4.20 4.47 -35.02
C ILE A 197 -4.28 3.35 -34.00
N GLU A 198 -3.15 3.03 -33.36
CA GLU A 198 -3.08 2.06 -32.26
C GLU A 198 -2.65 2.78 -31.00
N VAL A 199 -3.39 2.55 -29.89
CA VAL A 199 -3.18 3.22 -28.60
C VAL A 199 -3.12 2.19 -27.49
N VAL A 200 -2.07 2.22 -26.64
CA VAL A 200 -2.02 1.45 -25.40
C VAL A 200 -2.44 2.36 -24.24
N PRO A 201 -3.60 2.11 -23.65
CA PRO A 201 -4.11 2.96 -22.58
C PRO A 201 -3.19 2.97 -21.34
N ALA A 202 -3.23 4.05 -20.58
CA ALA A 202 -2.46 4.17 -19.33
C ALA A 202 -2.84 3.15 -18.26
N TYR A 203 -4.03 2.58 -18.36
CA TYR A 203 -4.61 1.59 -17.44
C TYR A 203 -4.46 0.13 -17.90
N SER A 204 -3.67 -0.14 -18.97
CA SER A 204 -3.38 -1.51 -19.41
C SER A 204 -2.04 -1.58 -20.15
N ARG A 205 -1.28 -2.65 -19.90
CA ARG A 205 -0.05 -3.00 -20.63
C ARG A 205 -0.24 -4.14 -21.62
N THR A 206 -1.28 -4.93 -21.42
CA THR A 206 -1.52 -6.15 -22.19
C THR A 206 -2.52 -5.94 -23.31
N THR A 207 -3.34 -4.89 -23.25
CA THR A 207 -4.37 -4.60 -24.23
C THR A 207 -4.19 -3.24 -24.87
N ALA A 208 -4.45 -3.14 -26.15
CA ALA A 208 -4.45 -1.90 -26.92
C ALA A 208 -5.71 -1.77 -27.75
N TYR A 209 -6.02 -0.55 -28.14
CA TYR A 209 -7.10 -0.25 -29.07
C TYR A 209 -6.53 0.10 -30.44
N ARG A 210 -7.13 -0.49 -31.49
CA ARG A 210 -6.90 -0.12 -32.87
C ARG A 210 -8.14 0.61 -33.39
N ILE A 211 -7.93 1.79 -33.90
CA ILE A 211 -8.94 2.66 -34.50
C ILE A 211 -8.66 2.66 -36.00
N ASP A 212 -9.52 2.04 -36.79
CA ASP A 212 -9.43 2.04 -38.26
C ASP A 212 -10.37 3.11 -38.82
N LEU A 213 -9.82 4.02 -39.62
CA LEU A 213 -10.54 5.11 -40.22
C LEU A 213 -10.74 4.82 -41.73
N PHE A 214 -11.87 5.22 -42.28
CA PHE A 214 -12.10 5.33 -43.72
C PHE A 214 -12.40 6.78 -44.06
N GLY A 215 -11.37 7.50 -44.55
CA GLY A 215 -11.40 8.97 -44.58
C GLY A 215 -11.52 9.51 -43.14
N ASP A 216 -12.57 10.30 -42.90
CA ASP A 216 -12.84 10.89 -41.58
C ASP A 216 -13.85 10.06 -40.74
N GLU A 217 -14.27 8.87 -41.21
CA GLU A 217 -15.22 8.02 -40.50
C GLU A 217 -14.51 6.91 -39.73
N VAL A 218 -14.89 6.72 -38.49
CA VAL A 218 -14.43 5.58 -37.65
C VAL A 218 -15.11 4.29 -38.15
N GLU A 219 -14.39 3.49 -38.96
CA GLU A 219 -14.92 2.26 -39.54
C GLU A 219 -14.97 1.11 -38.50
N LYS A 220 -13.87 0.92 -37.72
CA LYS A 220 -13.76 -0.18 -36.77
C LYS A 220 -12.99 0.25 -35.55
N LEU A 221 -13.41 -0.32 -34.41
CA LEU A 221 -12.74 -0.22 -33.12
C LEU A 221 -12.42 -1.64 -32.61
N ILE A 222 -11.13 -1.96 -32.48
CA ILE A 222 -10.67 -3.31 -32.16
C ILE A 222 -9.82 -3.26 -30.90
N GLU A 223 -10.14 -4.12 -29.95
CA GLU A 223 -9.28 -4.41 -28.78
C GLU A 223 -8.40 -5.61 -29.11
N PHE A 224 -7.09 -5.50 -28.92
CA PHE A 224 -6.14 -6.54 -29.23
C PHE A 224 -5.05 -6.66 -28.15
N ASP A 225 -4.43 -7.84 -28.07
CA ASP A 225 -3.33 -8.12 -27.17
C ASP A 225 -2.03 -7.50 -27.70
N THR A 226 -1.33 -6.71 -26.87
CA THR A 226 -0.11 -5.99 -27.26
C THR A 226 1.07 -6.90 -27.60
N THR A 227 1.13 -8.10 -27.00
CA THR A 227 2.24 -9.05 -27.15
C THR A 227 2.06 -9.92 -28.38
N THR A 228 0.85 -10.46 -28.56
CA THR A 228 0.56 -11.43 -29.63
C THR A 228 -0.04 -10.78 -30.88
N GLY A 229 -0.58 -9.57 -30.76
CA GLY A 229 -1.37 -8.91 -31.81
C GLY A 229 -2.75 -9.54 -32.04
N ALA A 230 -3.15 -10.53 -31.22
CA ALA A 230 -4.41 -11.23 -31.38
C ALA A 230 -5.60 -10.33 -31.06
N VAL A 231 -6.62 -10.35 -31.88
CA VAL A 231 -7.87 -9.62 -31.64
C VAL A 231 -8.61 -10.26 -30.46
N ILE A 232 -8.86 -9.46 -29.43
CA ILE A 232 -9.64 -9.85 -28.25
C ILE A 232 -11.13 -9.64 -28.51
N SER A 233 -11.49 -8.44 -28.95
CA SER A 233 -12.88 -8.10 -29.24
C SER A 233 -13.00 -6.93 -30.22
N GLN A 234 -14.12 -6.88 -30.95
CA GLN A 234 -14.54 -5.68 -31.69
C GLN A 234 -15.50 -4.89 -30.82
N LYS A 235 -15.26 -3.59 -30.67
CA LYS A 235 -16.07 -2.69 -29.85
C LYS A 235 -16.95 -1.80 -30.72
N GLN A 236 -18.11 -1.42 -30.19
CA GLN A 236 -18.93 -0.36 -30.80
C GLN A 236 -18.52 1.02 -30.32
N THR A 237 -18.00 1.10 -29.10
CA THR A 237 -17.52 2.31 -28.46
C THR A 237 -16.27 2.02 -27.66
N ILE A 238 -15.32 2.96 -27.60
CA ILE A 238 -14.17 2.95 -26.70
C ILE A 238 -14.08 4.30 -25.98
N THR A 239 -13.53 4.28 -24.77
CA THR A 239 -13.16 5.48 -24.03
C THR A 239 -11.73 5.32 -23.54
N ILE A 240 -10.86 6.23 -23.94
CA ILE A 240 -9.46 6.28 -23.55
C ILE A 240 -9.30 7.45 -22.59
N PHE A 241 -8.72 7.21 -21.41
CA PHE A 241 -8.46 8.21 -20.38
C PHE A 241 -7.05 8.76 -20.51
N ALA A 242 -6.78 9.93 -19.93
CA ALA A 242 -5.47 10.58 -19.98
C ALA A 242 -4.34 9.70 -19.41
N ALA A 243 -3.13 9.85 -19.93
CA ALA A 243 -1.95 9.10 -19.51
C ALA A 243 -1.36 9.57 -18.17
N SER A 244 -1.86 10.67 -17.62
CA SER A 244 -1.47 11.20 -16.30
C SER A 244 -2.69 11.71 -15.55
N HIS A 245 -2.67 11.58 -14.20
CA HIS A 245 -3.69 12.19 -13.34
C HIS A 245 -3.55 13.73 -13.27
N PHE A 246 -2.34 14.27 -13.52
CA PHE A 246 -2.05 15.70 -13.54
C PHE A 246 -2.12 16.26 -14.97
N VAL A 247 -3.26 16.06 -15.61
CA VAL A 247 -3.54 16.62 -16.95
C VAL A 247 -4.30 17.95 -16.79
N THR A 248 -3.95 18.94 -17.58
CA THR A 248 -4.64 20.23 -17.62
C THR A 248 -4.68 20.79 -19.05
N SER A 249 -5.60 21.71 -19.33
CA SER A 249 -5.67 22.34 -20.66
C SER A 249 -4.53 23.36 -20.84
N GLU A 250 -4.11 23.60 -22.09
CA GLU A 250 -3.04 24.53 -22.42
C GLU A 250 -3.31 25.94 -21.88
N ASP A 251 -4.55 26.43 -21.99
CA ASP A 251 -4.94 27.75 -21.49
C ASP A 251 -4.86 27.83 -19.96
N LYS A 252 -5.29 26.79 -19.27
CA LYS A 252 -5.15 26.68 -17.82
C LYS A 252 -3.68 26.60 -17.40
N LEU A 253 -2.85 25.87 -18.14
CA LEU A 253 -1.43 25.78 -17.89
C LEU A 253 -0.75 27.16 -18.02
N LYS A 254 -1.03 27.92 -19.09
CA LYS A 254 -0.52 29.28 -19.27
C LYS A 254 -0.90 30.21 -18.11
N LEU A 255 -2.14 30.11 -17.63
CA LEU A 255 -2.60 30.89 -16.48
C LEU A 255 -1.93 30.44 -15.17
N ALA A 256 -1.78 29.14 -14.97
CA ALA A 256 -1.05 28.59 -13.82
C ALA A 256 0.41 29.05 -13.80
N VAL A 257 1.10 28.99 -14.92
CA VAL A 257 2.48 29.49 -15.06
C VAL A 257 2.58 30.98 -14.73
N LYS A 258 1.60 31.79 -15.16
CA LYS A 258 1.56 33.20 -14.78
C LYS A 258 1.46 33.38 -13.25
N ASN A 259 0.57 32.62 -12.59
CA ASN A 259 0.42 32.67 -11.14
C ASN A 259 1.67 32.16 -10.41
N ILE A 260 2.35 31.15 -10.93
CA ILE A 260 3.62 30.65 -10.38
C ILE A 260 4.72 31.73 -10.49
N LYS A 261 4.83 32.41 -11.64
CA LYS A 261 5.77 33.53 -11.83
C LYS A 261 5.48 34.69 -10.86
N GLU A 262 4.24 34.93 -10.55
CA GLU A 262 3.83 35.98 -9.59
C GLU A 262 4.21 35.59 -8.15
N GLU A 263 3.90 34.40 -7.71
CA GLU A 263 4.30 33.85 -6.40
C GLU A 263 5.83 33.82 -6.26
N LEU A 264 6.55 33.40 -7.30
CA LEU A 264 8.02 33.42 -7.31
C LEU A 264 8.54 34.84 -7.06
N ARG A 265 8.05 35.84 -7.79
CA ARG A 265 8.47 37.25 -7.62
C ARG A 265 8.25 37.72 -6.20
N GLU A 266 7.10 37.45 -5.60
CA GLU A 266 6.80 37.80 -4.21
C GLU A 266 7.75 37.14 -3.23
N ARG A 267 8.02 35.84 -3.44
CA ARG A 267 8.90 35.06 -2.55
C ARG A 267 10.37 35.49 -2.66
N LEU A 268 10.85 35.82 -3.86
CA LEU A 268 12.18 36.38 -4.08
C LEU A 268 12.35 37.74 -3.41
N ALA A 269 11.32 38.62 -3.47
CA ALA A 269 11.31 39.91 -2.77
C ALA A 269 11.36 39.70 -1.24
N TYR A 270 10.65 38.73 -0.70
CA TYR A 270 10.74 38.34 0.70
C TYR A 270 12.15 37.90 1.12
N PHE A 271 12.80 37.02 0.36
CA PHE A 271 14.15 36.55 0.66
C PHE A 271 15.18 37.71 0.56
N LYS A 272 15.04 38.53 -0.45
CA LYS A 272 15.92 39.73 -0.61
C LYS A 272 15.79 40.67 0.58
N LYS A 273 14.55 40.96 1.02
CA LYS A 273 14.28 41.83 2.19
C LYS A 273 14.90 41.28 3.49
N ASN A 274 14.93 39.94 3.63
CA ASN A 274 15.45 39.26 4.81
C ASN A 274 16.93 38.85 4.67
N ASN A 275 17.62 39.33 3.65
CA ASN A 275 19.04 39.05 3.36
C ASN A 275 19.36 37.54 3.20
N LYS A 276 18.39 36.74 2.73
CA LYS A 276 18.48 35.31 2.46
C LYS A 276 18.85 35.08 0.98
N LEU A 277 20.11 35.44 0.60
CA LEU A 277 20.52 35.44 -0.80
C LEU A 277 20.71 34.04 -1.40
N LEU A 278 21.10 33.07 -0.59
CA LEU A 278 21.28 31.69 -1.02
C LEU A 278 19.91 31.04 -1.33
N GLU A 279 18.95 31.22 -0.45
CA GLU A 279 17.58 30.76 -0.62
C GLU A 279 16.91 31.42 -1.83
N LEU A 280 17.19 32.69 -2.06
CA LEU A 280 16.71 33.41 -3.25
C LEU A 280 17.25 32.77 -4.53
N GLN A 281 18.56 32.53 -4.62
CA GLN A 281 19.17 31.95 -5.81
C GLN A 281 18.68 30.51 -6.07
N ARG A 282 18.61 29.68 -5.04
CA ARG A 282 18.08 28.30 -5.14
C ARG A 282 16.67 28.27 -5.71
N LEU A 283 15.78 29.10 -5.13
CA LEU A 283 14.38 29.14 -5.54
C LEU A 283 14.22 29.67 -6.96
N GLU A 284 14.94 30.73 -7.30
CA GLU A 284 14.87 31.34 -8.62
C GLU A 284 15.30 30.37 -9.73
N GLN A 285 16.45 29.73 -9.57
CA GLN A 285 16.97 28.78 -10.55
C GLN A 285 16.01 27.59 -10.74
N ARG A 286 15.59 26.98 -9.65
CA ARG A 286 14.75 25.80 -9.70
C ARG A 286 13.37 26.10 -10.31
N THR A 287 12.73 27.16 -9.85
CA THR A 287 11.37 27.48 -10.30
C THR A 287 11.35 27.92 -11.75
N ASN A 288 12.35 28.71 -12.21
CA ASN A 288 12.45 29.10 -13.62
C ASN A 288 12.67 27.90 -14.54
N TYR A 289 13.52 26.95 -14.14
CA TYR A 289 13.69 25.70 -14.89
C TYR A 289 12.38 24.89 -14.98
N ASP A 290 11.67 24.73 -13.86
CA ASP A 290 10.40 24.01 -13.84
C ASP A 290 9.35 24.72 -14.71
N ILE A 291 9.33 26.07 -14.74
CA ILE A 291 8.45 26.87 -15.60
C ILE A 291 8.78 26.66 -17.09
N GLU A 292 10.04 26.71 -17.48
CA GLU A 292 10.49 26.49 -18.86
C GLU A 292 10.05 25.10 -19.35
N MET A 293 10.24 24.06 -18.53
CA MET A 293 9.77 22.70 -18.86
C MET A 293 8.25 22.64 -19.02
N MET A 294 7.47 23.32 -18.16
CA MET A 294 6.02 23.36 -18.29
C MET A 294 5.56 24.12 -19.55
N GLU A 295 6.25 25.20 -19.92
CA GLU A 295 5.92 25.99 -21.12
C GLU A 295 6.24 25.21 -22.42
N GLU A 296 7.33 24.42 -22.44
CA GLU A 296 7.78 23.68 -23.64
C GLU A 296 7.09 22.31 -23.79
N THR A 297 6.94 21.58 -22.71
CA THR A 297 6.48 20.16 -22.77
C THR A 297 5.14 19.91 -22.10
N GLY A 298 4.55 20.92 -21.43
CA GLY A 298 3.34 20.76 -20.65
C GLY A 298 3.56 20.09 -19.28
N PHE A 299 4.80 19.70 -18.95
CA PHE A 299 5.13 18.92 -17.75
C PHE A 299 6.49 19.29 -17.16
N CYS A 300 6.66 19.12 -15.86
CA CYS A 300 7.99 19.17 -15.20
C CYS A 300 8.11 18.09 -14.12
N LYS A 301 9.33 17.69 -13.79
CA LYS A 301 9.59 16.74 -12.70
C LYS A 301 9.18 17.38 -11.36
N GLY A 302 8.19 16.80 -10.68
CA GLY A 302 7.65 17.35 -9.43
C GLY A 302 6.52 18.36 -9.65
N ILE A 303 5.82 18.28 -10.77
CA ILE A 303 4.67 19.13 -11.13
C ILE A 303 3.61 19.19 -10.03
N GLU A 304 3.49 18.14 -9.23
CA GLU A 304 2.59 18.06 -8.08
C GLU A 304 2.84 19.19 -7.04
N ASN A 305 4.06 19.75 -6.97
CA ASN A 305 4.35 20.87 -6.07
C ASN A 305 3.67 22.18 -6.50
N TYR A 306 3.22 22.24 -7.74
CA TYR A 306 2.47 23.37 -8.31
C TYR A 306 0.98 23.08 -8.40
N SER A 307 0.48 21.98 -7.81
CA SER A 307 -0.92 21.52 -7.89
C SER A 307 -1.93 22.59 -7.46
N ARG A 308 -1.60 23.49 -6.51
CA ARG A 308 -2.45 24.61 -6.13
C ARG A 308 -2.74 25.53 -7.30
N HIS A 309 -1.72 25.90 -8.08
CA HIS A 309 -1.85 26.77 -9.25
C HIS A 309 -2.52 26.08 -10.43
N LEU A 310 -2.17 24.79 -10.66
CA LEU A 310 -2.76 23.99 -11.74
C LEU A 310 -4.26 23.75 -11.55
N ALA A 311 -4.69 23.61 -10.29
CA ALA A 311 -6.09 23.41 -9.91
C ALA A 311 -6.82 24.72 -9.56
N PHE A 312 -6.17 25.89 -9.65
CA PHE A 312 -6.69 27.19 -9.27
C PHE A 312 -7.28 27.26 -7.85
N ARG A 313 -6.73 26.43 -6.94
CA ARG A 313 -7.15 26.41 -5.53
C ARG A 313 -6.60 27.61 -4.75
N LYS A 314 -7.35 28.00 -3.74
CA LYS A 314 -6.89 28.99 -2.75
C LYS A 314 -5.89 28.36 -1.80
N GLU A 315 -5.11 29.19 -1.11
CA GLU A 315 -4.21 28.72 -0.06
C GLU A 315 -4.96 27.94 1.03
N GLY A 316 -4.48 26.73 1.35
CA GLY A 316 -5.07 25.88 2.36
C GLY A 316 -6.34 25.13 1.93
N GLU A 317 -6.84 25.34 0.72
CA GLU A 317 -8.00 24.63 0.19
C GLU A 317 -7.75 23.12 0.10
N THR A 318 -8.83 22.34 0.31
CA THR A 318 -8.76 20.87 0.30
C THR A 318 -8.34 20.34 -1.07
N PRO A 319 -7.32 19.49 -1.17
CA PRO A 319 -6.93 18.91 -2.44
C PRO A 319 -7.92 17.83 -2.92
N THR A 320 -8.05 17.69 -4.23
CA THR A 320 -8.74 16.56 -4.86
C THR A 320 -7.94 15.28 -4.65
N THR A 321 -8.60 14.23 -4.20
CA THR A 321 -8.00 12.93 -3.85
C THR A 321 -8.78 11.79 -4.51
N LEU A 322 -8.36 10.54 -4.32
CA LEU A 322 -9.13 9.39 -4.82
C LEU A 322 -10.58 9.37 -4.32
N LEU A 323 -10.83 9.89 -3.12
CA LEU A 323 -12.17 9.92 -2.53
C LEU A 323 -13.16 10.77 -3.37
N ASP A 324 -12.65 11.77 -4.10
CA ASP A 324 -13.45 12.64 -4.96
C ASP A 324 -13.88 11.98 -6.27
N PHE A 325 -13.22 10.88 -6.65
CA PHE A 325 -13.57 10.08 -7.82
C PHE A 325 -14.78 9.17 -7.56
N PHE A 326 -15.06 8.86 -6.29
CA PHE A 326 -16.26 8.13 -5.91
C PHE A 326 -17.53 8.99 -6.14
N PRO A 327 -18.69 8.35 -6.38
CA PRO A 327 -19.97 9.06 -6.29
C PRO A 327 -20.27 9.47 -4.84
N ASP A 328 -21.22 10.38 -4.63
CA ASP A 328 -21.60 10.84 -3.28
C ASP A 328 -22.09 9.68 -2.40
N ASP A 329 -22.84 8.73 -2.99
CA ASP A 329 -23.36 7.55 -2.31
C ASP A 329 -22.41 6.34 -2.49
N TYR A 330 -21.39 6.26 -1.67
CA TYR A 330 -20.46 5.14 -1.61
C TYR A 330 -20.25 4.63 -0.19
N LEU A 331 -19.83 3.38 -0.09
CA LEU A 331 -19.47 2.74 1.17
C LEU A 331 -17.96 2.81 1.40
N MET A 332 -17.55 3.25 2.59
CA MET A 332 -16.17 3.16 3.03
C MET A 332 -16.01 2.02 4.04
N VAL A 333 -15.03 1.17 3.87
CA VAL A 333 -14.62 0.14 4.84
C VAL A 333 -13.20 0.44 5.27
N ILE A 334 -12.96 0.62 6.56
CA ILE A 334 -11.63 0.87 7.11
C ILE A 334 -11.18 -0.37 7.87
N ASP A 335 -10.29 -1.13 7.23
CA ASP A 335 -9.75 -2.34 7.85
C ASP A 335 -8.65 -2.02 8.84
N GLU A 336 -8.59 -2.81 9.92
CA GLU A 336 -7.73 -2.56 11.10
C GLU A 336 -7.78 -1.08 11.52
N SER A 337 -8.99 -0.56 11.70
CA SER A 337 -9.29 0.87 11.89
C SER A 337 -8.51 1.50 13.03
N HIS A 338 -8.25 0.77 14.10
CA HIS A 338 -7.45 1.20 15.26
C HIS A 338 -5.98 1.55 14.92
N VAL A 339 -5.46 1.11 13.75
CA VAL A 339 -4.14 1.48 13.20
C VAL A 339 -4.30 2.47 12.05
N THR A 340 -5.27 2.22 11.16
CA THR A 340 -5.47 3.00 9.93
C THR A 340 -5.86 4.45 10.24
N LEU A 341 -6.76 4.69 11.17
CA LEU A 341 -7.21 6.06 11.51
C LEU A 341 -6.12 6.91 12.16
N PRO A 342 -5.35 6.43 13.16
CA PRO A 342 -4.19 7.17 13.66
C PRO A 342 -3.16 7.50 12.57
N GLN A 343 -2.95 6.62 11.60
CA GLN A 343 -2.05 6.87 10.48
C GLN A 343 -2.59 7.99 9.57
N VAL A 344 -3.88 7.94 9.18
CA VAL A 344 -4.52 9.03 8.42
C VAL A 344 -4.36 10.37 9.13
N ARG A 345 -4.57 10.39 10.47
CA ARG A 345 -4.42 11.60 11.30
C ARG A 345 -3.00 12.16 11.32
N ALA A 346 -1.99 11.28 11.33
CA ALA A 346 -0.59 11.67 11.43
C ALA A 346 0.01 12.20 10.11
N MET A 347 -0.51 11.74 8.95
CA MET A 347 0.07 12.02 7.63
C MET A 347 0.21 13.50 7.32
N TYR A 348 -0.82 14.31 7.59
CA TYR A 348 -0.79 15.75 7.30
C TYR A 348 0.33 16.47 8.04
N ASN A 349 0.48 16.22 9.34
CA ASN A 349 1.47 16.93 10.16
C ASN A 349 2.90 16.62 9.74
N GLY A 350 3.19 15.34 9.46
CA GLY A 350 4.51 14.89 8.99
C GLY A 350 4.90 15.53 7.65
N ASP A 351 3.99 15.54 6.67
CA ASP A 351 4.22 16.15 5.36
C ASP A 351 4.41 17.68 5.48
N ARG A 352 3.57 18.35 6.27
CA ARG A 352 3.67 19.80 6.48
C ARG A 352 4.99 20.23 7.13
N MET A 353 5.43 19.54 8.17
CA MET A 353 6.70 19.85 8.84
C MET A 353 7.87 19.78 7.87
N ARG A 354 7.98 18.71 7.11
CA ARG A 354 9.02 18.50 6.10
C ARG A 354 9.01 19.60 5.03
N LYS A 355 7.85 19.89 4.45
CA LYS A 355 7.71 20.88 3.38
C LYS A 355 7.89 22.31 3.88
N SER A 356 7.52 22.62 5.11
CA SER A 356 7.76 23.94 5.69
C SER A 356 9.23 24.29 5.72
N VAL A 357 10.11 23.32 6.04
CA VAL A 357 11.56 23.50 5.99
C VAL A 357 12.04 23.76 4.56
N LEU A 358 11.54 22.99 3.57
CA LEU A 358 11.89 23.20 2.16
C LEU A 358 11.51 24.60 1.65
N VAL A 359 10.34 25.10 2.05
CA VAL A 359 9.86 26.44 1.69
C VAL A 359 10.68 27.53 2.39
N GLU A 360 11.02 27.34 3.66
CA GLU A 360 11.79 28.31 4.44
C GLU A 360 13.20 28.50 3.90
N TYR A 361 13.84 27.42 3.42
CA TYR A 361 15.21 27.42 2.91
C TYR A 361 15.31 27.52 1.36
N GLY A 362 14.24 27.93 0.68
CA GLY A 362 14.25 28.28 -0.74
C GLY A 362 14.31 27.09 -1.70
N PHE A 363 13.98 25.89 -1.29
CA PHE A 363 13.89 24.72 -2.18
C PHE A 363 12.56 24.60 -2.90
N ARG A 364 11.47 25.15 -2.31
CA ARG A 364 10.13 25.12 -2.88
C ARG A 364 9.38 26.43 -2.64
N LEU A 365 8.40 26.71 -3.52
CA LEU A 365 7.46 27.80 -3.33
C LEU A 365 6.49 27.51 -2.16
N PRO A 366 5.89 28.52 -1.50
CA PRO A 366 4.87 28.34 -0.48
C PRO A 366 3.68 27.46 -0.93
N SER A 367 3.30 27.55 -2.22
CA SER A 367 2.23 26.72 -2.80
C SER A 367 2.48 25.22 -2.73
N ALA A 368 3.73 24.78 -2.60
CA ALA A 368 4.05 23.37 -2.39
C ALA A 368 3.48 22.78 -1.09
N LEU A 369 3.14 23.63 -0.10
CA LEU A 369 2.47 23.22 1.13
C LEU A 369 1.04 22.72 0.88
N ASP A 370 0.41 23.11 -0.23
CA ASP A 370 -0.94 22.71 -0.61
C ASP A 370 -0.99 21.43 -1.46
N ASN A 371 0.17 20.91 -1.87
CA ASN A 371 0.31 19.53 -2.31
C ASN A 371 0.46 18.62 -1.08
N ARG A 372 -0.62 18.24 -0.48
CA ARG A 372 -0.66 17.63 0.84
C ARG A 372 -1.72 16.53 0.93
N PRO A 373 -1.60 15.61 1.90
CA PRO A 373 -2.72 14.73 2.23
C PRO A 373 -3.87 15.52 2.86
N LEU A 374 -5.03 14.92 2.90
CA LEU A 374 -6.18 15.47 3.63
C LEU A 374 -5.82 15.65 5.11
N LYS A 375 -6.33 16.71 5.71
CA LYS A 375 -6.44 16.80 7.16
C LYS A 375 -7.50 15.80 7.65
N PHE A 376 -7.44 15.42 8.92
CA PHE A 376 -8.36 14.41 9.43
C PHE A 376 -9.83 14.88 9.38
N ASP A 377 -10.10 16.14 9.65
CA ASP A 377 -11.44 16.74 9.54
C ASP A 377 -11.95 16.82 8.09
N GLU A 378 -11.04 17.03 7.13
CA GLU A 378 -11.38 16.97 5.70
C GLU A 378 -11.70 15.54 5.26
N PHE A 379 -10.93 14.56 5.75
CA PHE A 379 -11.21 13.16 5.53
C PHE A 379 -12.57 12.74 6.10
N GLU A 380 -12.91 13.13 7.34
CA GLU A 380 -14.21 12.85 7.96
C GLU A 380 -15.40 13.42 7.16
N LYS A 381 -15.22 14.60 6.55
CA LYS A 381 -16.27 15.23 5.72
C LYS A 381 -16.55 14.45 4.43
N LYS A 382 -15.55 13.75 3.90
CA LYS A 382 -15.69 12.94 2.68
C LYS A 382 -16.31 11.56 2.95
N ILE A 383 -16.46 11.16 4.20
CA ILE A 383 -17.14 9.92 4.57
C ILE A 383 -18.65 10.11 4.40
N ASN A 384 -19.27 9.30 3.54
CA ASN A 384 -20.72 9.16 3.47
C ASN A 384 -21.17 8.13 4.51
N GLU A 385 -20.90 6.85 4.32
CA GLU A 385 -21.13 5.76 5.26
C GLU A 385 -19.84 4.95 5.46
N VAL A 386 -19.54 4.56 6.70
CA VAL A 386 -18.31 3.83 7.01
C VAL A 386 -18.53 2.67 7.95
N ILE A 387 -17.89 1.54 7.63
CA ILE A 387 -17.74 0.41 8.53
C ILE A 387 -16.27 0.35 9.00
N TYR A 388 -16.06 0.54 10.28
CA TYR A 388 -14.78 0.30 10.93
C TYR A 388 -14.64 -1.17 11.25
N VAL A 389 -13.61 -1.82 10.72
CA VAL A 389 -13.36 -3.24 10.93
C VAL A 389 -12.13 -3.42 11.82
N SER A 390 -12.28 -4.08 12.95
CA SER A 390 -11.16 -4.32 13.87
C SER A 390 -11.46 -5.44 14.85
N ALA A 391 -10.41 -6.15 15.29
CA ALA A 391 -10.49 -7.04 16.46
C ALA A 391 -10.43 -6.27 17.80
N THR A 392 -9.91 -5.03 17.75
CA THR A 392 -9.69 -4.15 18.90
C THR A 392 -9.98 -2.69 18.50
N PRO A 393 -11.23 -2.31 18.27
CA PRO A 393 -11.59 -0.94 17.87
C PRO A 393 -10.99 0.12 18.81
N GLY A 394 -10.67 1.29 18.26
CA GLY A 394 -10.18 2.44 19.03
C GLY A 394 -11.30 3.18 19.75
N ASP A 395 -10.91 4.07 20.67
CA ASP A 395 -11.89 4.88 21.45
C ASP A 395 -12.68 5.77 20.50
N TYR A 396 -12.04 6.32 19.47
CA TYR A 396 -12.68 7.16 18.46
C TYR A 396 -13.83 6.44 17.73
N GLU A 397 -13.58 5.19 17.27
CA GLU A 397 -14.60 4.40 16.57
C GLU A 397 -15.75 4.06 17.51
N LEU A 398 -15.44 3.64 18.75
CA LEU A 398 -16.44 3.30 19.76
C LEU A 398 -17.30 4.50 20.18
N GLU A 399 -16.70 5.69 20.34
CA GLU A 399 -17.42 6.92 20.60
C GLU A 399 -18.40 7.29 19.48
N LYS A 400 -17.96 7.15 18.20
CA LYS A 400 -18.82 7.45 17.02
C LYS A 400 -20.07 6.58 16.96
N VAL A 401 -20.02 5.35 17.45
CA VAL A 401 -21.15 4.41 17.44
C VAL A 401 -21.80 4.23 18.82
N HIS A 402 -21.46 5.07 19.80
CA HIS A 402 -21.98 4.99 21.17
C HIS A 402 -21.82 3.59 21.79
N ASN A 403 -20.68 2.93 21.51
CA ASN A 403 -20.35 1.54 21.89
C ASN A 403 -21.29 0.46 21.30
N LYS A 404 -22.12 0.78 20.32
CA LYS A 404 -22.92 -0.21 19.58
C LYS A 404 -22.03 -0.84 18.49
N VAL A 405 -21.75 -2.13 18.59
CA VAL A 405 -20.87 -2.84 17.67
C VAL A 405 -21.53 -4.12 17.16
N ALA A 406 -21.38 -4.42 15.88
CA ALA A 406 -21.68 -5.76 15.35
C ALA A 406 -20.53 -6.69 15.74
N GLU A 407 -20.81 -7.70 16.58
CA GLU A 407 -19.79 -8.65 17.03
C GLU A 407 -19.66 -9.86 16.10
N GLN A 408 -18.42 -10.26 15.84
CA GLN A 408 -18.08 -11.47 15.08
C GLN A 408 -16.95 -12.23 15.78
N ILE A 409 -17.32 -13.12 16.69
CA ILE A 409 -16.41 -13.82 17.60
C ILE A 409 -16.22 -15.27 17.17
N ILE A 410 -17.23 -15.89 16.59
CA ILE A 410 -17.23 -17.31 16.21
C ILE A 410 -16.41 -17.52 14.94
N ARG A 411 -15.47 -18.48 14.99
CA ARG A 411 -14.74 -18.92 13.80
C ARG A 411 -15.48 -20.05 13.10
N PRO A 412 -15.69 -20.00 11.78
CA PRO A 412 -16.33 -21.09 11.03
C PRO A 412 -15.66 -22.45 11.20
N THR A 413 -14.37 -22.46 11.54
CA THR A 413 -13.57 -23.67 11.79
C THR A 413 -13.74 -24.24 13.19
N GLY A 414 -14.49 -23.59 14.07
CA GLY A 414 -14.62 -23.94 15.47
C GLY A 414 -13.40 -23.63 16.34
N LEU A 415 -12.35 -23.03 15.79
CA LEU A 415 -11.13 -22.69 16.53
C LEU A 415 -11.43 -21.71 17.68
N LEU A 416 -10.87 -21.99 18.82
CA LEU A 416 -11.04 -21.21 20.05
C LEU A 416 -9.94 -20.14 20.16
N ASP A 417 -10.20 -19.08 20.90
CA ASP A 417 -9.12 -18.21 21.38
C ASP A 417 -8.17 -19.02 22.30
N PRO A 418 -6.86 -18.70 22.33
CA PRO A 418 -5.87 -19.50 23.04
C PRO A 418 -6.11 -19.46 24.56
N THR A 419 -5.58 -20.44 25.25
CA THR A 419 -5.44 -20.40 26.71
C THR A 419 -4.32 -19.48 27.11
N ILE A 420 -4.46 -18.76 28.20
CA ILE A 420 -3.44 -17.82 28.71
C ILE A 420 -2.95 -18.31 30.07
N GLU A 421 -1.65 -18.32 30.22
CA GLU A 421 -0.98 -18.61 31.49
C GLU A 421 -0.06 -17.44 31.88
N VAL A 422 -0.10 -16.99 33.11
CA VAL A 422 0.81 -15.98 33.63
C VAL A 422 1.85 -16.68 34.52
N LYS A 423 3.13 -16.48 34.20
CA LYS A 423 4.27 -17.05 34.94
C LYS A 423 5.18 -15.95 35.44
N PRO A 424 5.91 -16.16 36.58
CA PRO A 424 6.86 -15.17 37.09
C PRO A 424 8.01 -14.94 36.11
N SER A 425 8.58 -13.72 36.12
CA SER A 425 9.73 -13.38 35.28
C SER A 425 11.03 -14.07 35.75
N GLN A 426 11.09 -14.51 37.01
CA GLN A 426 12.22 -15.28 37.51
C GLN A 426 12.35 -16.63 36.79
N ASN A 427 13.53 -16.93 36.24
CA ASN A 427 13.82 -18.12 35.42
C ASN A 427 12.98 -18.23 34.12
N GLN A 428 12.44 -17.11 33.63
CA GLN A 428 11.60 -17.09 32.43
C GLN A 428 12.29 -17.69 31.19
N ILE A 429 13.61 -17.58 31.07
CA ILE A 429 14.35 -18.09 29.90
C ILE A 429 14.47 -19.61 29.93
N ASP A 430 14.71 -20.19 31.08
CA ASP A 430 14.80 -21.66 31.26
C ASP A 430 13.45 -22.31 31.00
N ASP A 431 12.37 -21.76 31.59
CA ASP A 431 11.00 -22.21 31.31
C ASP A 431 10.63 -22.03 29.82
N LEU A 432 11.01 -20.89 29.23
CA LEU A 432 10.77 -20.64 27.80
C LEU A 432 11.43 -21.71 26.91
N ILE A 433 12.67 -22.10 27.21
CA ILE A 433 13.39 -23.15 26.47
C ILE A 433 12.65 -24.48 26.59
N GLU A 434 12.22 -24.86 27.77
CA GLU A 434 11.44 -26.10 27.99
C GLU A 434 10.13 -26.06 27.16
N GLN A 435 9.42 -24.96 27.23
CA GLN A 435 8.17 -24.78 26.45
C GLN A 435 8.42 -24.84 24.91
N ILE A 436 9.51 -24.26 24.44
CA ILE A 436 9.91 -24.32 23.02
C ILE A 436 10.23 -25.77 22.62
N GLN A 437 11.00 -26.50 23.40
CA GLN A 437 11.35 -27.89 23.14
C GLN A 437 10.11 -28.77 23.05
N ASN A 438 9.17 -28.62 23.97
CA ASN A 438 7.88 -29.31 23.95
C ASN A 438 7.06 -29.05 22.67
N ARG A 439 7.23 -27.87 22.05
CA ARG A 439 6.56 -27.54 20.77
C ARG A 439 7.31 -28.07 19.56
N ILE A 440 8.64 -28.07 19.61
CA ILE A 440 9.49 -28.67 18.57
C ILE A 440 9.18 -30.16 18.42
N GLU A 441 9.06 -30.90 19.54
CA GLU A 441 8.70 -32.32 19.54
C GLU A 441 7.36 -32.60 18.84
N LYS A 442 6.41 -31.67 18.92
CA LYS A 442 5.10 -31.72 18.25
C LYS A 442 5.12 -31.15 16.82
N ASN A 443 6.29 -30.74 16.34
CA ASN A 443 6.45 -30.05 15.04
C ASN A 443 5.62 -28.75 14.94
N GLU A 444 5.43 -28.06 16.05
CA GLU A 444 4.76 -26.77 16.17
C GLU A 444 5.77 -25.63 16.24
N ARG A 445 5.32 -24.38 16.06
CA ARG A 445 6.16 -23.17 16.03
C ARG A 445 5.86 -22.25 17.19
N THR A 446 6.87 -21.48 17.58
CA THR A 446 6.77 -20.54 18.69
C THR A 446 7.11 -19.11 18.26
N LEU A 447 6.34 -18.14 18.75
CA LEU A 447 6.66 -16.72 18.65
C LEU A 447 7.03 -16.19 20.05
N VAL A 448 8.11 -15.42 20.15
CA VAL A 448 8.55 -14.79 21.39
C VAL A 448 8.60 -13.28 21.21
N THR A 449 7.85 -12.53 22.02
CA THR A 449 7.85 -11.06 21.97
C THR A 449 8.70 -10.46 23.08
N THR A 450 9.60 -9.54 22.68
CA THR A 450 10.48 -8.78 23.58
C THR A 450 10.11 -7.29 23.56
N LEU A 451 10.72 -6.49 24.42
CA LEU A 451 10.49 -5.04 24.49
C LEU A 451 11.42 -4.22 23.59
N THR A 452 12.63 -4.72 23.32
CA THR A 452 13.65 -4.00 22.57
C THR A 452 14.28 -4.88 21.49
N ILE A 453 14.81 -4.23 20.44
CA ILE A 453 15.55 -4.90 19.35
C ILE A 453 16.76 -5.65 19.93
N ARG A 454 17.55 -4.98 20.78
CA ARG A 454 18.71 -5.57 21.42
C ARG A 454 18.36 -6.85 22.19
N MET A 455 17.27 -6.82 22.96
CA MET A 455 16.81 -8.00 23.71
C MET A 455 16.42 -9.15 22.77
N SER A 456 15.80 -8.84 21.61
CA SER A 456 15.44 -9.86 20.62
C SER A 456 16.67 -10.53 19.98
N GLU A 457 17.72 -9.77 19.71
CA GLU A 457 18.98 -10.27 19.15
C GLU A 457 19.77 -11.10 20.18
N GLU A 458 19.91 -10.59 21.40
CA GLU A 458 20.59 -11.29 22.48
C GLU A 458 19.89 -12.62 22.82
N LEU A 459 18.56 -12.63 22.93
CA LEU A 459 17.79 -13.85 23.15
C LEU A 459 17.92 -14.83 21.99
N THR A 460 17.90 -14.34 20.75
CA THR A 460 18.11 -15.19 19.56
C THR A 460 19.48 -15.86 19.60
N ASN A 461 20.53 -15.14 19.95
CA ASN A 461 21.87 -15.70 20.07
C ASN A 461 21.97 -16.75 21.19
N TYR A 462 21.30 -16.48 22.31
CA TYR A 462 21.24 -17.43 23.44
C TYR A 462 20.52 -18.73 23.04
N LEU A 463 19.34 -18.61 22.38
CA LEU A 463 18.58 -19.78 21.93
C LEU A 463 19.33 -20.58 20.82
N LYS A 464 20.10 -19.91 19.95
CA LYS A 464 21.01 -20.60 19.00
C LYS A 464 22.07 -21.42 19.72
N GLY A 465 22.63 -20.88 20.83
CA GLY A 465 23.57 -21.61 21.69
C GLY A 465 22.95 -22.86 22.34
N ALA A 466 21.64 -22.88 22.54
CA ALA A 466 20.86 -24.03 23.00
C ALA A 466 20.42 -24.99 21.87
N ASN A 467 20.99 -24.87 20.65
CA ASN A 467 20.66 -25.66 19.44
C ASN A 467 19.21 -25.54 18.96
N ILE A 468 18.55 -24.42 19.23
CA ILE A 468 17.21 -24.12 18.71
C ILE A 468 17.32 -23.37 17.38
N LYS A 469 16.55 -23.77 16.36
CA LYS A 469 16.47 -23.09 15.06
C LYS A 469 15.65 -21.82 15.22
N VAL A 470 16.32 -20.70 15.48
CA VAL A 470 15.69 -19.43 15.82
C VAL A 470 16.18 -18.30 14.92
N VAL A 471 15.31 -17.36 14.63
CA VAL A 471 15.59 -16.12 13.92
C VAL A 471 14.94 -14.94 14.64
N PHE A 472 15.55 -13.75 14.57
CA PHE A 472 14.92 -12.53 15.07
C PHE A 472 14.18 -11.80 13.95
N LEU A 473 13.18 -11.00 14.33
CA LEU A 473 12.39 -10.19 13.44
C LEU A 473 12.07 -8.84 14.07
N HIS A 474 12.52 -7.74 13.46
CA HIS A 474 12.23 -6.36 13.91
C HIS A 474 11.95 -5.43 12.72
N ASN A 475 11.70 -4.13 12.97
CA ASN A 475 11.26 -3.15 11.98
C ASN A 475 12.34 -2.76 10.96
N GLU A 476 13.62 -2.98 11.23
CA GLU A 476 14.73 -2.69 10.31
C GLU A 476 14.93 -3.77 9.23
N ILE A 477 14.33 -4.94 9.42
CA ILE A 477 14.36 -6.01 8.42
C ILE A 477 13.49 -5.63 7.23
N LYS A 478 14.05 -5.73 6.01
CA LYS A 478 13.37 -5.40 4.75
C LYS A 478 12.14 -6.29 4.53
N THR A 479 11.14 -5.74 3.84
CA THR A 479 9.86 -6.42 3.62
C THR A 479 10.00 -7.80 2.97
N LEU A 480 10.86 -7.95 1.97
CA LEU A 480 11.08 -9.24 1.29
C LEU A 480 11.71 -10.28 2.24
N GLU A 481 12.75 -9.90 2.97
CA GLU A 481 13.41 -10.75 3.95
C GLU A 481 12.44 -11.17 5.06
N ARG A 482 11.57 -10.25 5.51
CA ARG A 482 10.51 -10.55 6.47
C ARG A 482 9.56 -11.63 5.95
N MET A 483 9.17 -11.55 4.68
CA MET A 483 8.30 -12.55 4.05
C MET A 483 9.01 -13.92 3.93
N GLU A 484 10.31 -13.93 3.65
CA GLU A 484 11.12 -15.14 3.62
C GLU A 484 11.22 -15.78 5.02
N ILE A 485 11.48 -14.99 6.06
CA ILE A 485 11.50 -15.48 7.45
C ILE A 485 10.19 -16.15 7.84
N VAL A 486 9.05 -15.52 7.54
CA VAL A 486 7.73 -16.08 7.81
C VAL A 486 7.48 -17.38 7.04
N ARG A 487 7.84 -17.42 5.76
CA ARG A 487 7.77 -18.63 4.93
C ARG A 487 8.64 -19.74 5.52
N ASP A 488 9.88 -19.42 5.88
CA ASP A 488 10.84 -20.38 6.41
C ASP A 488 10.43 -20.91 7.80
N LEU A 489 9.77 -20.09 8.63
CA LEU A 489 9.12 -20.55 9.86
C LEU A 489 8.02 -21.58 9.55
N ARG A 490 7.15 -21.31 8.58
CA ARG A 490 6.09 -22.23 8.14
C ARG A 490 6.64 -23.52 7.58
N LEU A 491 7.73 -23.45 6.82
CA LEU A 491 8.43 -24.63 6.26
C LEU A 491 9.23 -25.44 7.30
N GLY A 492 9.39 -24.92 8.53
CA GLY A 492 10.15 -25.58 9.59
C GLY A 492 11.66 -25.46 9.47
N LYS A 493 12.16 -24.50 8.70
CA LYS A 493 13.58 -24.12 8.72
C LYS A 493 13.93 -23.43 10.03
N TYR A 494 12.96 -22.70 10.61
CA TYR A 494 13.01 -22.14 11.93
C TYR A 494 11.88 -22.73 12.78
N ASP A 495 12.14 -22.92 14.08
CA ASP A 495 11.16 -23.38 15.06
C ASP A 495 10.63 -22.19 15.87
N VAL A 496 11.43 -21.13 15.99
CA VAL A 496 11.16 -19.96 16.82
C VAL A 496 11.44 -18.66 16.06
N VAL A 497 10.56 -17.70 16.18
CA VAL A 497 10.82 -16.29 15.81
C VAL A 497 10.75 -15.44 17.05
N VAL A 498 11.82 -14.67 17.31
CA VAL A 498 11.92 -13.71 18.42
C VAL A 498 11.86 -12.31 17.87
N GLY A 499 11.15 -11.40 18.51
CA GLY A 499 11.23 -10.01 18.07
C GLY A 499 10.35 -9.03 18.81
N VAL A 500 10.50 -7.77 18.43
CA VAL A 500 9.71 -6.66 18.92
C VAL A 500 8.54 -6.44 17.98
N ASN A 501 7.32 -6.39 18.52
CA ASN A 501 6.12 -6.18 17.70
C ASN A 501 6.05 -7.15 16.48
N LEU A 502 6.22 -8.43 16.80
CA LEU A 502 6.20 -9.52 15.84
C LEU A 502 4.87 -9.51 15.08
N LEU A 503 4.95 -9.37 13.78
CA LEU A 503 3.82 -9.60 12.91
C LEU A 503 2.69 -8.57 13.12
N ARG A 504 3.00 -7.30 12.79
CA ARG A 504 1.93 -6.36 12.48
C ARG A 504 0.95 -7.03 11.50
N GLU A 505 -0.28 -6.62 11.50
CA GLU A 505 -1.45 -7.14 10.81
C GLU A 505 -1.16 -7.79 9.42
N GLY A 506 -1.91 -8.80 9.06
CA GLY A 506 -1.87 -9.42 7.71
C GLY A 506 -1.08 -10.73 7.58
N ILE A 507 -0.43 -11.25 8.64
CA ILE A 507 0.30 -12.53 8.57
C ILE A 507 -0.46 -13.65 9.26
N ASP A 508 -0.69 -14.74 8.53
CA ASP A 508 -1.43 -15.92 8.93
C ASP A 508 -0.49 -17.13 9.04
N ILE A 509 -0.21 -17.56 10.28
CA ILE A 509 0.71 -18.68 10.56
C ILE A 509 -0.02 -19.71 11.43
N PRO A 510 -0.75 -20.65 10.83
CA PRO A 510 -1.48 -21.66 11.59
C PRO A 510 -0.58 -22.66 12.32
N GLU A 511 0.69 -22.74 11.96
CA GLU A 511 1.68 -23.62 12.59
C GLU A 511 2.13 -23.13 13.98
N VAL A 512 1.84 -21.87 14.34
CA VAL A 512 2.17 -21.29 15.64
C VAL A 512 1.17 -21.75 16.69
N SER A 513 1.63 -22.51 17.67
CA SER A 513 0.84 -22.98 18.82
C SER A 513 1.21 -22.28 20.13
N LEU A 514 2.42 -21.72 20.25
CA LEU A 514 2.87 -21.01 21.44
C LEU A 514 3.25 -19.57 21.12
N ILE A 515 2.77 -18.66 21.97
CA ILE A 515 3.25 -17.27 22.03
C ILE A 515 3.75 -17.00 23.43
N ALA A 516 5.01 -16.59 23.53
CA ALA A 516 5.62 -16.15 24.78
C ALA A 516 5.79 -14.63 24.78
N ILE A 517 5.26 -13.98 25.80
CA ILE A 517 5.34 -12.53 25.99
C ILE A 517 6.24 -12.26 27.19
N LEU A 518 7.49 -11.84 26.95
CA LEU A 518 8.42 -11.49 28.00
C LEU A 518 8.11 -10.09 28.55
N ASP A 519 8.32 -9.89 29.86
CA ASP A 519 8.06 -8.61 30.53
C ASP A 519 6.66 -8.06 30.20
N ALA A 520 5.62 -8.90 30.35
CA ALA A 520 4.26 -8.56 29.96
C ALA A 520 3.63 -7.47 30.85
N ASP A 521 4.12 -7.29 32.07
CA ASP A 521 3.68 -6.29 33.07
C ASP A 521 4.29 -4.89 32.85
N LYS A 522 5.32 -4.76 31.98
CA LYS A 522 5.96 -3.47 31.73
C LYS A 522 5.02 -2.54 30.99
N GLN A 523 4.94 -1.29 31.46
CA GLN A 523 4.12 -0.28 30.80
C GLN A 523 4.72 0.17 29.47
N GLY A 524 3.86 0.36 28.47
CA GLY A 524 4.26 0.89 27.17
C GLY A 524 3.31 0.49 26.03
N PHE A 525 3.50 1.10 24.87
CA PHE A 525 2.65 0.87 23.69
C PHE A 525 2.58 -0.62 23.29
N LEU A 526 3.70 -1.35 23.40
CA LEU A 526 3.80 -2.77 23.05
C LEU A 526 3.11 -3.72 24.05
N ARG A 527 2.71 -3.22 25.21
CA ARG A 527 2.03 -3.96 26.28
C ARG A 527 0.69 -3.33 26.66
N SER A 528 0.13 -2.51 25.75
CA SER A 528 -1.25 -2.02 25.85
C SER A 528 -2.24 -3.19 25.70
N GLU A 529 -3.44 -3.04 26.25
CA GLU A 529 -4.54 -4.01 26.11
C GLU A 529 -4.71 -4.46 24.64
N ARG A 530 -4.80 -3.50 23.69
CA ARG A 530 -4.96 -3.78 22.27
C ARG A 530 -3.79 -4.59 21.69
N SER A 531 -2.56 -4.21 22.03
CA SER A 531 -1.36 -4.92 21.57
C SER A 531 -1.30 -6.35 22.10
N LEU A 532 -1.69 -6.56 23.36
CA LEU A 532 -1.77 -7.89 23.97
C LEU A 532 -2.83 -8.75 23.30
N ILE A 533 -4.07 -8.24 23.10
CA ILE A 533 -5.15 -8.99 22.44
C ILE A 533 -4.75 -9.38 21.00
N GLN A 534 -4.10 -8.50 20.27
CA GLN A 534 -3.63 -8.80 18.91
C GLN A 534 -2.54 -9.88 18.90
N THR A 535 -1.59 -9.79 19.82
CA THR A 535 -0.53 -10.79 19.98
C THR A 535 -1.12 -12.15 20.35
N ILE A 536 -1.99 -12.19 21.34
CA ILE A 536 -2.73 -13.39 21.77
C ILE A 536 -3.48 -14.02 20.58
N GLY A 537 -4.17 -13.20 19.80
CA GLY A 537 -4.95 -13.63 18.64
C GLY A 537 -4.14 -14.35 17.54
N ARG A 538 -2.80 -14.23 17.55
CA ARG A 538 -1.96 -14.96 16.58
C ARG A 538 -1.92 -16.48 16.86
N ALA A 539 -2.07 -16.91 18.11
CA ALA A 539 -2.17 -18.32 18.45
C ALA A 539 -3.57 -18.91 18.22
N ALA A 540 -4.58 -18.10 17.93
CA ALA A 540 -5.98 -18.52 17.77
C ALA A 540 -6.25 -19.28 16.45
N ARG A 541 -5.25 -19.55 15.62
CA ARG A 541 -5.33 -20.33 14.37
C ARG A 541 -4.90 -21.77 14.51
N ASN A 542 -4.38 -22.11 15.68
CA ASN A 542 -3.99 -23.45 16.06
C ASN A 542 -4.95 -24.00 17.12
N SER A 543 -5.39 -25.24 16.99
CA SER A 543 -6.28 -25.89 17.96
C SER A 543 -5.62 -26.06 19.33
N SER A 544 -4.29 -26.09 19.40
CA SER A 544 -3.47 -26.15 20.61
C SER A 544 -2.91 -24.79 21.02
N GLY A 545 -3.54 -23.68 20.56
CA GLY A 545 -3.07 -22.31 20.81
C GLY A 545 -2.93 -22.00 22.30
N HIS A 546 -1.74 -21.59 22.71
CA HIS A 546 -1.39 -21.25 24.08
C HIS A 546 -0.54 -19.98 24.15
N VAL A 547 -0.77 -19.16 25.17
CA VAL A 547 0.00 -17.93 25.41
C VAL A 547 0.56 -17.95 26.82
N ILE A 548 1.84 -17.69 26.95
CA ILE A 548 2.51 -17.50 28.27
C ILE A 548 2.90 -16.03 28.38
N MET A 549 2.43 -15.39 29.43
CA MET A 549 2.84 -14.04 29.83
C MET A 549 3.79 -14.14 31.03
N TYR A 550 5.06 -13.78 30.81
CA TYR A 550 6.02 -13.69 31.91
C TYR A 550 5.90 -12.30 32.54
N ALA A 551 5.49 -12.29 33.82
CA ALA A 551 5.20 -11.05 34.53
C ALA A 551 5.27 -11.32 36.06
N ASP A 552 5.76 -10.35 36.83
CA ASP A 552 5.77 -10.40 38.28
C ASP A 552 4.49 -9.85 38.89
N THR A 553 3.78 -8.98 38.14
CA THR A 553 2.48 -8.43 38.55
C THR A 553 1.52 -8.43 37.33
N ILE A 554 0.24 -8.53 37.61
CA ILE A 554 -0.77 -8.40 36.55
C ILE A 554 -1.13 -6.92 36.39
N SER A 555 -0.74 -6.32 35.27
CA SER A 555 -1.12 -4.94 34.94
C SER A 555 -2.58 -4.84 34.51
N ASP A 556 -3.17 -3.64 34.57
CA ASP A 556 -4.56 -3.38 34.09
C ASP A 556 -4.75 -3.79 32.63
N ALA A 557 -3.74 -3.58 31.80
CA ALA A 557 -3.78 -3.98 30.39
C ALA A 557 -3.80 -5.51 30.22
N MET A 558 -3.02 -6.24 31.02
CA MET A 558 -3.03 -7.70 31.05
C MET A 558 -4.38 -8.22 31.53
N GLU A 559 -4.90 -7.68 32.63
CA GLU A 559 -6.19 -8.11 33.19
C GLU A 559 -7.32 -7.98 32.16
N LYS A 560 -7.40 -6.83 31.48
CA LYS A 560 -8.41 -6.60 30.43
C LYS A 560 -8.23 -7.54 29.24
N ALA A 561 -7.00 -7.74 28.77
CA ALA A 561 -6.72 -8.64 27.65
C ALA A 561 -7.05 -10.12 28.00
N ILE A 562 -6.74 -10.57 29.20
CA ILE A 562 -7.08 -11.90 29.69
C ILE A 562 -8.60 -12.07 29.77
N LYS A 563 -9.30 -11.15 30.44
CA LYS A 563 -10.78 -11.19 30.57
C LYS A 563 -11.49 -11.22 29.22
N GLU A 564 -11.05 -10.39 28.27
CA GLU A 564 -11.66 -10.37 26.94
C GLU A 564 -11.40 -11.67 26.17
N THR A 565 -10.18 -12.21 26.25
CA THR A 565 -9.86 -13.48 25.60
C THR A 565 -10.66 -14.64 26.21
N GLU A 566 -10.83 -14.69 27.53
CA GLU A 566 -11.64 -15.69 28.22
C GLU A 566 -13.14 -15.55 27.89
N ARG A 567 -13.66 -14.32 27.83
CA ARG A 567 -15.03 -14.03 27.38
C ARG A 567 -15.28 -14.63 25.99
N ARG A 568 -14.43 -14.29 25.03
CA ARG A 568 -14.53 -14.81 23.64
C ARG A 568 -14.43 -16.33 23.62
N ARG A 569 -13.47 -16.90 24.33
CA ARG A 569 -13.29 -18.35 24.39
C ARG A 569 -14.51 -19.06 24.96
N THR A 570 -15.13 -18.52 26.00
CA THR A 570 -16.35 -19.08 26.62
C THR A 570 -17.50 -19.11 25.61
N ILE A 571 -17.73 -18.04 24.86
CA ILE A 571 -18.75 -17.95 23.82
C ILE A 571 -18.49 -19.01 22.71
N GLN A 572 -17.23 -19.12 22.28
CA GLN A 572 -16.81 -20.07 21.23
C GLN A 572 -17.01 -21.54 21.67
N ILE A 573 -16.68 -21.85 22.92
CA ILE A 573 -16.89 -23.21 23.48
C ILE A 573 -18.39 -23.53 23.54
N ALA A 574 -19.21 -22.59 24.01
CA ALA A 574 -20.66 -22.78 24.09
C ALA A 574 -21.25 -23.03 22.71
N TYR A 575 -20.89 -22.21 21.71
CA TYR A 575 -21.34 -22.37 20.33
C TYR A 575 -20.91 -23.72 19.74
N ASN A 576 -19.63 -24.09 19.89
CA ASN A 576 -19.12 -25.37 19.37
C ASN A 576 -19.83 -26.56 19.98
N LYS A 577 -20.15 -26.50 21.28
CA LYS A 577 -20.89 -27.55 21.98
C LYS A 577 -22.33 -27.67 21.49
N GLU A 578 -23.02 -26.55 21.29
CA GLU A 578 -24.39 -26.51 20.79
C GLU A 578 -24.48 -27.06 19.36
N HIS A 579 -23.51 -26.75 18.49
CA HIS A 579 -23.49 -27.14 17.10
C HIS A 579 -22.69 -28.42 16.79
N ASN A 580 -22.16 -29.10 17.83
CA ASN A 580 -21.30 -30.28 17.71
C ASN A 580 -20.11 -30.09 16.78
N ILE A 581 -19.45 -28.91 16.85
CA ILE A 581 -18.29 -28.57 16.07
C ILE A 581 -17.02 -28.96 16.79
N THR A 582 -16.14 -29.72 16.15
CA THR A 582 -14.79 -30.03 16.66
C THR A 582 -13.79 -29.03 16.06
N PRO A 583 -13.03 -28.29 16.89
CA PRO A 583 -12.02 -27.37 16.40
C PRO A 583 -10.97 -28.07 15.55
N THR A 584 -10.70 -27.53 14.35
CA THR A 584 -9.68 -28.07 13.44
C THR A 584 -8.72 -26.97 13.01
N THR A 585 -7.41 -27.24 13.11
CA THR A 585 -6.37 -26.32 12.64
C THR A 585 -6.46 -26.16 11.13
N ILE A 586 -6.43 -24.90 10.65
CA ILE A 586 -6.49 -24.59 9.22
C ILE A 586 -5.18 -25.03 8.56
N LYS A 587 -5.25 -25.83 7.51
CA LYS A 587 -4.13 -26.12 6.63
C LYS A 587 -4.18 -25.16 5.44
N LYS A 588 -3.24 -24.22 5.37
CA LYS A 588 -3.09 -23.29 4.23
C LYS A 588 -1.87 -23.71 3.40
N GLU A 589 -2.00 -23.76 2.10
CA GLU A 589 -0.87 -23.93 1.20
C GLU A 589 0.15 -22.79 1.41
N ILE A 590 1.42 -23.13 1.42
CA ILE A 590 2.50 -22.16 1.49
C ILE A 590 2.74 -21.68 0.05
N ARG A 591 2.13 -20.55 -0.30
CA ARG A 591 2.36 -19.95 -1.62
C ARG A 591 3.74 -19.33 -1.65
N ASP A 592 4.47 -19.55 -2.76
CA ASP A 592 5.72 -18.84 -3.00
C ASP A 592 5.43 -17.34 -3.07
N VAL A 593 6.28 -16.56 -2.40
CA VAL A 593 6.27 -15.09 -2.53
C VAL A 593 6.42 -14.81 -4.02
N ILE A 594 5.55 -13.94 -4.56
CA ILE A 594 5.66 -13.48 -5.94
C ILE A 594 7.08 -12.95 -6.11
N LYS A 595 7.91 -13.74 -6.77
CA LYS A 595 9.24 -13.29 -7.21
C LYS A 595 8.92 -12.26 -8.28
N ASN A 596 9.23 -10.99 -8.02
CA ASN A 596 9.36 -10.02 -9.09
C ASN A 596 10.27 -10.63 -10.13
N THR A 597 9.77 -10.79 -11.34
CA THR A 597 10.36 -11.57 -12.43
C THR A 597 11.71 -11.03 -12.93
N ASP A 598 12.22 -9.94 -12.35
CA ASP A 598 13.50 -9.33 -12.75
C ASP A 598 14.73 -9.81 -11.96
N THR A 599 14.55 -10.53 -10.82
CA THR A 599 15.71 -11.08 -10.09
C THR A 599 16.11 -12.50 -10.52
N SER A 600 15.29 -13.20 -11.31
CA SER A 600 15.61 -14.56 -11.77
C SER A 600 16.66 -14.59 -12.88
N LYS A 601 16.74 -13.58 -13.74
CA LYS A 601 17.80 -13.48 -14.77
C LYS A 601 19.18 -13.19 -14.17
N ASN A 602 19.26 -12.45 -13.08
CA ASN A 602 20.55 -12.15 -12.44
C ASN A 602 21.07 -13.28 -11.54
N LYS A 603 20.21 -14.14 -10.97
CA LYS A 603 20.65 -15.27 -10.15
C LYS A 603 21.09 -16.51 -10.94
N GLU A 604 20.59 -16.71 -12.16
CA GLU A 604 21.08 -17.77 -13.03
C GLU A 604 22.43 -17.40 -13.69
N ILE A 605 22.66 -16.12 -13.94
CA ILE A 605 23.95 -15.63 -14.44
C ILE A 605 25.04 -15.71 -13.33
N SER A 606 24.69 -15.46 -12.06
CA SER A 606 25.65 -15.49 -10.95
C SER A 606 26.07 -16.90 -10.52
N LYS A 607 25.28 -17.94 -10.83
CA LYS A 607 25.67 -19.35 -10.54
C LYS A 607 26.57 -20.00 -11.59
N ALA A 608 26.72 -19.41 -12.76
CA ALA A 608 27.54 -19.94 -13.86
C ALA A 608 28.98 -19.41 -13.89
N TYR A 609 29.31 -18.40 -13.07
CA TYR A 609 30.68 -17.87 -13.04
C TYR A 609 31.55 -18.61 -12.03
N ASN A 610 32.48 -19.40 -12.57
CA ASN A 610 33.56 -20.07 -11.83
C ASN A 610 34.47 -18.99 -11.19
N LYS A 611 34.98 -19.23 -9.99
CA LYS A 611 35.86 -18.31 -9.24
C LYS A 611 37.01 -17.68 -10.07
N LYS A 612 37.46 -18.40 -11.12
CA LYS A 612 38.45 -17.97 -12.10
C LYS A 612 37.95 -16.88 -13.06
N ASP A 613 36.66 -16.88 -13.38
CA ASP A 613 36.06 -15.90 -14.30
C ASP A 613 35.72 -14.58 -13.56
N LYS A 614 35.35 -14.68 -12.29
CA LYS A 614 35.18 -13.51 -11.39
C LYS A 614 36.50 -12.75 -11.22
N GLN A 615 37.60 -13.46 -11.04
CA GLN A 615 38.95 -12.88 -10.89
C GLN A 615 39.43 -12.17 -12.17
N LYS A 616 39.20 -12.76 -13.34
CA LYS A 616 39.52 -12.14 -14.64
C LYS A 616 38.65 -10.90 -14.92
N MET A 617 37.40 -10.91 -14.49
CA MET A 617 36.51 -9.77 -14.66
C MET A 617 36.93 -8.62 -13.74
N MET A 618 37.31 -8.90 -12.50
CA MET A 618 37.86 -7.92 -11.58
C MET A 618 39.15 -7.27 -12.11
N GLU A 619 40.07 -8.07 -12.66
CA GLU A 619 41.32 -7.58 -13.27
C GLU A 619 41.05 -6.68 -14.50
N LYS A 620 40.01 -7.00 -15.28
CA LYS A 620 39.58 -6.20 -16.43
C LYS A 620 38.99 -4.84 -15.99
N ILE A 621 38.09 -4.84 -15.00
CA ILE A 621 37.48 -3.64 -14.45
C ILE A 621 38.52 -2.76 -13.78
N GLU A 622 39.48 -3.33 -13.07
CA GLU A 622 40.58 -2.57 -12.44
C GLU A 622 41.49 -1.90 -13.50
N LYS A 623 41.72 -2.57 -14.62
CA LYS A 623 42.46 -1.99 -15.74
C LYS A 623 41.71 -0.86 -16.42
N GLU A 624 40.42 -1.03 -16.70
CA GLU A 624 39.56 0.01 -17.27
C GLU A 624 39.41 1.22 -16.33
N MET A 625 39.32 1.02 -15.02
CA MET A 625 39.33 2.07 -14.00
C MET A 625 40.64 2.88 -14.03
N MET A 626 41.78 2.20 -14.14
CA MET A 626 43.09 2.86 -14.23
C MET A 626 43.27 3.62 -15.54
N GLU A 627 42.71 3.14 -16.64
CA GLU A 627 42.74 3.83 -17.95
C GLU A 627 41.83 5.08 -17.88
N ALA A 628 40.60 4.98 -17.37
CA ALA A 628 39.72 6.13 -17.18
C ALA A 628 40.35 7.21 -16.25
N ALA A 629 41.02 6.80 -15.19
CA ALA A 629 41.72 7.73 -14.30
C ALA A 629 42.93 8.42 -15.00
N LYS A 630 43.62 7.77 -15.92
CA LYS A 630 44.70 8.36 -16.73
C LYS A 630 44.15 9.33 -17.77
N GLU A 631 42.98 9.09 -18.29
CA GLU A 631 42.29 9.99 -19.23
C GLU A 631 41.57 11.15 -18.54
N LEU A 632 41.70 11.25 -17.20
CA LEU A 632 41.05 12.24 -16.34
C LEU A 632 39.52 12.15 -16.33
N ASP A 633 38.93 11.03 -16.75
CA ASP A 633 37.51 10.71 -16.62
C ASP A 633 37.24 10.17 -15.21
N PHE A 634 37.17 11.07 -14.24
CA PHE A 634 37.02 10.74 -12.83
C PHE A 634 35.59 10.18 -12.51
N GLU A 635 34.60 10.51 -13.30
CA GLU A 635 33.24 10.04 -13.13
C GLU A 635 33.17 8.53 -13.45
N ARG A 636 33.71 8.14 -14.59
CA ARG A 636 33.82 6.74 -15.00
C ARG A 636 34.77 5.92 -14.13
N ALA A 637 35.88 6.50 -13.69
CA ALA A 637 36.79 5.83 -12.77
C ALA A 637 36.14 5.55 -11.41
N THR A 638 35.25 6.44 -10.94
CA THR A 638 34.49 6.26 -9.69
C THR A 638 33.44 5.17 -9.82
N GLU A 639 32.69 5.13 -10.90
CA GLU A 639 31.72 4.06 -11.18
C GLU A 639 32.39 2.67 -11.21
N LEU A 640 33.50 2.54 -11.93
CA LEU A 640 34.26 1.30 -12.03
C LEU A 640 34.88 0.87 -10.69
N ARG A 641 35.28 1.83 -9.86
CA ARG A 641 35.76 1.55 -8.49
C ARG A 641 34.65 0.99 -7.62
N ASP A 642 33.47 1.56 -7.69
CA ASP A 642 32.33 1.15 -6.87
C ASP A 642 31.85 -0.26 -7.27
N ILE A 643 31.82 -0.57 -8.58
CA ILE A 643 31.58 -1.92 -9.10
C ILE A 643 32.64 -2.92 -8.60
N LEU A 644 33.92 -2.53 -8.63
CA LEU A 644 35.03 -3.37 -8.16
C LEU A 644 34.92 -3.64 -6.64
N PHE A 645 34.45 -2.65 -5.88
CA PHE A 645 34.24 -2.75 -4.44
C PHE A 645 33.09 -3.71 -4.11
N GLU A 646 31.96 -3.61 -4.82
CA GLU A 646 30.83 -4.55 -4.70
C GLU A 646 31.26 -5.98 -5.03
N MET A 647 32.01 -6.19 -6.11
CA MET A 647 32.51 -7.52 -6.49
C MET A 647 33.52 -8.11 -5.49
N LYS A 648 34.21 -7.28 -4.70
CA LYS A 648 35.14 -7.72 -3.62
C LYS A 648 34.41 -8.06 -2.32
N MET A 649 33.20 -7.47 -2.09
CA MET A 649 32.39 -7.73 -0.90
C MET A 649 31.50 -8.97 -1.00
N GLU A 650 31.20 -9.45 -2.23
CA GLU A 650 30.56 -10.74 -2.51
C GLU A 650 31.58 -11.90 -2.59
#